data_571221c7534596bda1597eec12b3d936
#
_entry.id   571221c7534596bda1597eec12b3d936
#
_cell.length_a   1.000
_cell.length_b   1.000
_cell.length_c   1.000
_cell.angle_alpha   90.00
_cell.angle_beta   90.00
_cell.angle_gamma   90.00
#
_symmetry.space_group_name_H-M   'P 1'
#
loop_
_entity.id
_entity.type
_entity.pdbx_description
1 polymer ?
#
loop_
_entity_poly.entity_id
_entity_poly.type
_entity_poly.pdbx_seq_one_letter_code
_entity_poly.pdbx_strand_id
1 'polypeptide(L)'
;MATINYYLDKEDKNGCSRIYLRIQSKGDQIKVSTGAKVPVKDFDKNSQRVYESFRKHEETNYYLDYLEKRAEELINNETDKVASKAVIKSELKKHITAYKDLNNFHFTKEQLDIYGKSYTFIDLFAGAGGFSEGFLQAQLNDRFFNFLLASDINENCELTHLVRYNHQLGLNADFLTQDITEPDYLDNLLKKIGDKKVDVVCGGPPCQSFSLAGKRKKFDKKDDLFSHYLKVIKALQPKYFVMENVKGILTKENGEIKELILNEINSIINYDEVDKLTSFIKKLESKENQFLLDSLIRRINIEQYADDNDRETESKENYIKSVEAKFRKLTPKIVDYKTSKTDDRVNTIRHGLNLLRRNKEVEKLRRDVIKEKDHSYIDGDYFVDTFDNFLSGLDTSLIIGQIRLAFEQLNVPKRYEEEYKSIFESLKIYVGTFDDAISFLMSFCDEKQRLELEQILQEIRLYKIESPLVLNASDYGVPQNRERVVFIGCRNDQKLIKKIPPTIKENEKVTTLEALYDLDFLGNNDERGYYSNEINKKKYNGELIPRSIDGKPNKENGYTYAEWSSRGRLNGRFKHNPPFYVSSKEDLENNKKKPDILHNHKTSNQSKKVINRLDVILKHGDYSDAQKELDEKGLASKKRNYNVLDPKSQSPTIMTIPDDYIHYSTPRALTVREMARLQSFDDSFVFQGKRSTGGNNRKHEIPQYTLVGNAVPPLLARAIGMEILKVIK
;
A
#
# COMPACT_ATOMS: atom_id res chain seq x y z
N MET A 1 7.07 -32.72 18.99
CA MET A 1 6.69 -31.31 18.81
C MET A 1 6.63 -30.66 20.17
N ALA A 2 7.01 -29.41 20.29
CA ALA A 2 6.79 -28.65 21.51
C ALA A 2 5.33 -28.21 21.56
N THR A 3 4.73 -28.20 22.75
CA THR A 3 3.38 -27.67 22.96
C THR A 3 3.45 -26.38 23.77
N ILE A 4 2.75 -25.35 23.32
CA ILE A 4 2.65 -24.05 23.98
C ILE A 4 1.23 -23.89 24.48
N ASN A 5 1.04 -23.53 25.73
CA ASN A 5 -0.27 -23.42 26.35
C ASN A 5 -0.32 -22.25 27.33
N TYR A 6 -1.47 -21.59 27.42
CA TYR A 6 -1.78 -20.59 28.44
C TYR A 6 -2.69 -21.19 29.53
N TYR A 7 -2.48 -20.76 30.75
CA TYR A 7 -3.33 -21.15 31.88
C TYR A 7 -3.30 -20.08 32.98
N LEU A 8 -4.33 -20.10 33.81
CA LEU A 8 -4.42 -19.22 34.95
C LEU A 8 -3.73 -19.81 36.18
N ASP A 9 -3.13 -18.97 37.01
CA ASP A 9 -2.58 -19.31 38.32
C ASP A 9 -3.72 -19.24 39.40
N LYS A 10 -3.34 -19.16 40.63
CA LYS A 10 -4.30 -19.00 41.75
C LYS A 10 -5.04 -17.66 41.65
N GLU A 11 -6.34 -17.72 41.89
CA GLU A 11 -7.21 -16.56 42.00
C GLU A 11 -6.82 -15.70 43.22
N ASP A 12 -6.83 -14.39 43.05
CA ASP A 12 -6.60 -13.45 44.15
C ASP A 12 -7.91 -13.01 44.80
N LYS A 13 -7.80 -12.16 45.84
CA LYS A 13 -8.94 -11.65 46.62
C LYS A 13 -9.99 -10.90 45.81
N ASN A 14 -9.64 -10.47 44.56
CA ASN A 14 -10.49 -9.69 43.64
C ASN A 14 -11.06 -10.53 42.52
N GLY A 15 -10.95 -11.86 42.55
CA GLY A 15 -11.46 -12.74 41.53
C GLY A 15 -10.61 -12.72 40.25
N CYS A 16 -9.37 -12.25 40.33
CA CYS A 16 -8.47 -12.16 39.18
C CYS A 16 -7.27 -13.14 39.29
N SER A 17 -6.80 -13.60 38.18
CA SER A 17 -5.60 -14.46 38.09
C SER A 17 -4.62 -13.97 37.05
N ARG A 18 -3.34 -14.32 37.20
CA ARG A 18 -2.29 -14.07 36.20
C ARG A 18 -2.31 -15.18 35.15
N ILE A 19 -2.09 -14.79 33.89
CA ILE A 19 -1.92 -15.73 32.79
C ILE A 19 -0.45 -16.17 32.75
N TYR A 20 -0.22 -17.47 32.64
CA TYR A 20 1.10 -18.06 32.48
C TYR A 20 1.23 -18.76 31.15
N LEU A 21 2.36 -18.56 30.47
CA LEU A 21 2.81 -19.32 29.32
C LEU A 21 3.56 -20.57 29.78
N ARG A 22 3.18 -21.74 29.25
CA ARG A 22 3.83 -23.00 29.48
C ARG A 22 4.28 -23.63 28.17
N ILE A 23 5.57 -23.93 28.05
CA ILE A 23 6.14 -24.64 26.92
C ILE A 23 6.59 -26.01 27.41
N GLN A 24 6.17 -27.07 26.71
CA GLN A 24 6.60 -28.45 26.95
C GLN A 24 7.33 -28.96 25.71
N SER A 25 8.60 -29.38 25.85
CA SER A 25 9.40 -29.92 24.76
C SER A 25 10.35 -30.98 25.32
N LYS A 26 10.35 -32.19 24.70
CA LYS A 26 11.29 -33.30 25.00
C LYS A 26 11.46 -33.64 26.50
N GLY A 27 10.37 -33.58 27.27
CA GLY A 27 10.38 -33.86 28.73
C GLY A 27 10.69 -32.64 29.60
N ASP A 28 11.09 -31.53 29.05
CA ASP A 28 11.33 -30.27 29.75
C ASP A 28 10.09 -29.35 29.74
N GLN A 29 9.92 -28.66 30.87
CA GLN A 29 8.85 -27.66 31.02
C GLN A 29 9.42 -26.29 31.34
N ILE A 30 9.01 -25.28 30.58
CA ILE A 30 9.29 -23.85 30.82
C ILE A 30 7.99 -23.19 31.24
N LYS A 31 7.98 -22.51 32.36
CA LYS A 31 6.84 -21.74 32.88
C LYS A 31 7.27 -20.26 33.01
N VAL A 32 6.51 -19.35 32.41
CA VAL A 32 6.78 -17.92 32.44
C VAL A 32 5.47 -17.16 32.70
N SER A 33 5.47 -16.21 33.65
CA SER A 33 4.31 -15.31 33.83
C SER A 33 4.29 -14.31 32.69
N THR A 34 3.18 -14.19 31.98
CA THR A 34 3.01 -13.21 30.91
C THR A 34 2.94 -11.76 31.45
N GLY A 35 2.62 -11.60 32.72
CA GLY A 35 2.36 -10.29 33.32
C GLY A 35 0.90 -9.81 33.17
N ALA A 36 0.16 -10.38 32.23
CA ALA A 36 -1.26 -10.09 32.08
C ALA A 36 -2.06 -10.68 33.26
N LYS A 37 -3.06 -9.92 33.73
CA LYS A 37 -3.94 -10.30 34.82
C LYS A 37 -5.39 -10.05 34.41
N VAL A 38 -6.23 -11.09 34.52
CA VAL A 38 -7.62 -11.06 34.06
C VAL A 38 -8.54 -11.67 35.11
N PRO A 39 -9.83 -11.29 35.15
CA PRO A 39 -10.83 -12.00 35.94
C PRO A 39 -10.93 -13.46 35.51
N VAL A 40 -10.98 -14.40 36.46
CA VAL A 40 -11.02 -15.84 36.15
C VAL A 40 -12.20 -16.21 35.27
N LYS A 41 -13.34 -15.55 35.45
CA LYS A 41 -14.57 -15.75 34.67
C LYS A 41 -14.45 -15.31 33.21
N ASP A 42 -13.51 -14.40 32.90
CA ASP A 42 -13.31 -13.84 31.56
C ASP A 42 -12.23 -14.55 30.76
N PHE A 43 -11.71 -15.70 31.23
CA PHE A 43 -10.72 -16.51 30.55
C PHE A 43 -11.28 -17.86 30.12
N ASP A 44 -11.29 -18.12 28.82
CA ASP A 44 -11.68 -19.41 28.27
C ASP A 44 -10.50 -20.41 28.35
N LYS A 45 -10.71 -21.50 29.06
CA LYS A 45 -9.72 -22.56 29.23
C LYS A 45 -9.52 -23.41 27.97
N ASN A 46 -10.50 -23.45 27.06
CA ASN A 46 -10.45 -24.25 25.84
C ASN A 46 -9.66 -23.52 24.74
N SER A 47 -10.05 -22.29 24.42
CA SER A 47 -9.32 -21.44 23.49
C SER A 47 -8.05 -20.83 24.07
N GLN A 48 -7.91 -20.84 25.42
CA GLN A 48 -6.81 -20.21 26.17
C GLN A 48 -6.69 -18.71 25.89
N ARG A 49 -7.82 -18.07 25.68
CA ARG A 49 -7.95 -16.62 25.37
C ARG A 49 -8.95 -15.98 26.31
N VAL A 50 -8.99 -14.67 26.28
CA VAL A 50 -9.85 -13.84 27.13
C VAL A 50 -11.13 -13.53 26.37
N TYR A 51 -12.29 -13.70 27.04
CA TYR A 51 -13.60 -13.40 26.46
C TYR A 51 -13.82 -11.91 26.19
N GLU A 52 -14.67 -11.60 25.20
CA GLU A 52 -15.08 -10.24 24.83
C GLU A 52 -15.67 -9.41 25.98
N SER A 53 -16.20 -10.07 27.00
CA SER A 53 -16.68 -9.43 28.22
C SER A 53 -15.61 -8.66 28.99
N PHE A 54 -14.34 -8.98 28.79
CA PHE A 54 -13.23 -8.28 29.38
C PHE A 54 -12.85 -7.05 28.55
N ARG A 55 -12.89 -5.85 29.16
CA ARG A 55 -12.69 -4.56 28.46
C ARG A 55 -11.39 -4.48 27.61
N LYS A 56 -10.36 -5.24 27.95
CA LYS A 56 -9.07 -5.29 27.25
C LYS A 56 -8.85 -6.63 26.56
N HIS A 57 -9.90 -7.34 26.15
CA HIS A 57 -9.81 -8.67 25.57
C HIS A 57 -8.98 -8.70 24.27
N GLU A 58 -9.21 -7.77 23.36
CA GLU A 58 -8.47 -7.67 22.10
C GLU A 58 -6.97 -7.47 22.34
N GLU A 59 -6.61 -6.46 23.15
CA GLU A 59 -5.20 -6.17 23.47
C GLU A 59 -4.53 -7.35 24.18
N THR A 60 -5.26 -8.00 25.09
CA THR A 60 -4.72 -9.14 25.86
C THR A 60 -4.54 -10.36 24.96
N ASN A 61 -5.52 -10.69 24.11
CA ASN A 61 -5.44 -11.83 23.20
C ASN A 61 -4.35 -11.62 22.16
N TYR A 62 -4.25 -10.43 21.55
CA TYR A 62 -3.15 -10.07 20.67
C TYR A 62 -1.77 -10.25 21.31
N TYR A 63 -1.64 -9.80 22.57
CA TYR A 63 -0.39 -10.00 23.32
C TYR A 63 -0.08 -11.48 23.58
N LEU A 64 -1.09 -12.30 23.86
CA LEU A 64 -0.89 -13.73 24.03
C LEU A 64 -0.45 -14.38 22.71
N ASP A 65 -1.08 -14.02 21.58
CA ASP A 65 -0.72 -14.49 20.25
C ASP A 65 0.72 -14.10 19.89
N TYR A 66 1.10 -12.85 20.19
CA TYR A 66 2.48 -12.38 20.03
C TYR A 66 3.50 -13.22 20.83
N LEU A 67 3.22 -13.47 22.12
CA LEU A 67 4.12 -14.30 22.95
C LEU A 67 4.18 -15.75 22.49
N GLU A 68 3.08 -16.30 22.00
CA GLU A 68 3.00 -17.65 21.45
C GLU A 68 3.88 -17.77 20.21
N LYS A 69 3.74 -16.85 19.26
CA LYS A 69 4.58 -16.77 18.05
C LYS A 69 6.07 -16.64 18.41
N ARG A 70 6.41 -15.77 19.37
CA ARG A 70 7.81 -15.63 19.83
C ARG A 70 8.35 -16.90 20.48
N ALA A 71 7.51 -17.60 21.24
CA ALA A 71 7.90 -18.88 21.82
C ALA A 71 8.14 -19.95 20.75
N GLU A 72 7.30 -19.98 19.70
CA GLU A 72 7.47 -20.87 18.53
C GLU A 72 8.78 -20.57 17.79
N GLU A 73 9.06 -19.30 17.50
CA GLU A 73 10.29 -18.88 16.84
C GLU A 73 11.54 -19.28 17.65
N LEU A 74 11.52 -19.10 18.97
CA LEU A 74 12.62 -19.49 19.85
C LEU A 74 12.81 -21.00 19.93
N ILE A 75 11.77 -21.79 19.70
CA ILE A 75 11.84 -23.25 19.68
C ILE A 75 12.29 -23.77 18.31
N ASN A 76 11.90 -23.12 17.22
CA ASN A 76 12.10 -23.57 15.83
C ASN A 76 13.38 -23.02 15.17
N ASN A 77 14.00 -21.93 15.71
CA ASN A 77 15.16 -21.28 15.12
C ASN A 77 16.50 -22.00 15.38
N GLU A 78 16.47 -23.28 15.72
CA GLU A 78 17.68 -24.04 15.96
C GLU A 78 17.98 -25.05 14.86
N THR A 79 18.90 -24.63 14.01
CA THR A 79 19.82 -25.55 13.34
C THR A 79 20.88 -26.00 14.40
N ASP A 80 20.75 -27.23 14.88
CA ASP A 80 21.76 -28.03 15.58
C ASP A 80 22.06 -27.86 17.08
N LYS A 81 21.50 -26.95 17.84
CA LYS A 81 21.57 -27.02 19.32
C LYS A 81 20.29 -26.49 19.96
N VAL A 82 19.61 -27.32 20.75
CA VAL A 82 18.45 -26.93 21.55
C VAL A 82 18.83 -25.76 22.45
N ALA A 83 18.19 -24.56 22.26
CA ALA A 83 18.39 -23.43 23.16
C ALA A 83 18.15 -23.87 24.58
N SER A 84 19.08 -23.57 25.46
CA SER A 84 18.92 -24.00 26.85
C SER A 84 17.65 -23.34 27.39
N LYS A 85 16.89 -24.08 28.22
CA LYS A 85 15.70 -23.61 28.96
C LYS A 85 15.90 -22.19 29.54
N ALA A 86 17.15 -21.88 29.96
CA ALA A 86 17.50 -20.58 30.48
C ALA A 86 17.48 -19.47 29.42
N VAL A 87 17.91 -19.76 28.20
CA VAL A 87 17.94 -18.80 27.08
C VAL A 87 16.52 -18.48 26.64
N ILE A 88 15.67 -19.50 26.36
CA ILE A 88 14.26 -19.30 25.99
C ILE A 88 13.55 -18.50 27.08
N LYS A 89 13.72 -18.81 28.34
CA LYS A 89 13.10 -18.09 29.44
C LYS A 89 13.62 -16.64 29.57
N SER A 90 14.90 -16.39 29.29
CA SER A 90 15.49 -15.06 29.31
C SER A 90 14.96 -14.19 28.17
N GLU A 91 14.91 -14.73 26.95
CA GLU A 91 14.37 -14.00 25.79
C GLU A 91 12.88 -13.68 25.96
N LEU A 92 12.07 -14.64 26.35
CA LEU A 92 10.64 -14.39 26.64
C LEU A 92 10.45 -13.35 27.75
N LYS A 93 11.32 -13.32 28.77
CA LYS A 93 11.24 -12.28 29.81
C LYS A 93 11.56 -10.89 29.27
N LYS A 94 12.45 -10.73 28.29
CA LYS A 94 12.70 -9.43 27.65
C LYS A 94 11.43 -8.89 26.98
N HIS A 95 10.73 -9.72 26.21
CA HIS A 95 9.46 -9.35 25.57
C HIS A 95 8.38 -9.01 26.59
N ILE A 96 8.27 -9.78 27.66
CA ILE A 96 7.31 -9.52 28.76
C ILE A 96 7.63 -8.23 29.50
N THR A 97 8.91 -7.90 29.70
CA THR A 97 9.34 -6.65 30.35
C THR A 97 9.02 -5.45 29.46
N ALA A 98 9.34 -5.53 28.19
CA ALA A 98 8.99 -4.49 27.20
C ALA A 98 7.48 -4.22 27.16
N TYR A 99 6.65 -5.27 27.20
CA TYR A 99 5.19 -5.11 27.30
C TYR A 99 4.75 -4.44 28.61
N LYS A 100 5.36 -4.80 29.75
CA LYS A 100 5.09 -4.16 31.04
C LYS A 100 5.47 -2.69 31.05
N ASP A 101 6.61 -2.35 30.48
CA ASP A 101 7.08 -0.97 30.42
C ASP A 101 6.16 -0.10 29.54
N LEU A 102 5.62 -0.66 28.45
CA LEU A 102 4.59 -0.02 27.63
C LEU A 102 3.24 0.16 28.37
N ASN A 103 2.87 -0.77 29.26
CA ASN A 103 1.64 -0.67 30.06
C ASN A 103 1.80 0.10 31.39
N ASN A 104 3.03 0.32 31.87
CA ASN A 104 3.32 1.13 33.06
C ASN A 104 3.41 2.63 32.78
N PHE A 105 3.17 3.09 31.53
CA PHE A 105 2.88 4.48 31.29
C PHE A 105 1.58 4.82 32.01
N HIS A 106 1.68 5.41 33.19
CA HIS A 106 0.57 6.11 33.81
C HIS A 106 0.27 7.34 32.98
N PHE A 107 -0.52 7.16 31.92
CA PHE A 107 -1.09 8.28 31.21
C PHE A 107 -1.98 9.05 32.19
N THR A 108 -1.81 10.35 32.32
CA THR A 108 -2.78 11.21 32.99
C THR A 108 -4.11 11.08 32.27
N LYS A 109 -5.22 11.37 32.97
CA LYS A 109 -6.56 11.34 32.36
C LYS A 109 -6.61 12.18 31.06
N GLU A 110 -5.87 13.28 31.00
CA GLU A 110 -5.71 14.15 29.84
C GLU A 110 -4.91 13.46 28.71
N GLN A 111 -3.87 12.70 29.03
CA GLN A 111 -3.12 11.90 28.05
C GLN A 111 -3.95 10.73 27.52
N LEU A 112 -4.77 10.08 28.34
CA LEU A 112 -5.73 9.05 27.92
C LEU A 112 -6.84 9.64 27.03
N ASP A 113 -7.32 10.84 27.34
CA ASP A 113 -8.29 11.57 26.51
C ASP A 113 -7.68 11.99 25.16
N ILE A 114 -6.41 12.38 25.14
CA ILE A 114 -5.65 12.66 23.92
C ILE A 114 -5.43 11.38 23.08
N TYR A 115 -5.04 10.27 23.70
CA TYR A 115 -4.86 8.98 23.01
C TYR A 115 -6.17 8.39 22.49
N GLY A 116 -7.28 8.60 23.17
CA GLY A 116 -8.61 8.17 22.71
C GLY A 116 -9.13 8.94 21.48
N LYS A 117 -8.47 10.04 21.08
CA LYS A 117 -8.84 10.95 19.99
C LYS A 117 -7.82 10.99 18.86
N SER A 118 -6.69 10.32 19.02
CA SER A 118 -5.65 10.22 17.99
C SER A 118 -5.75 8.90 17.23
N TYR A 119 -5.53 8.98 15.94
CA TYR A 119 -5.51 7.84 15.02
C TYR A 119 -4.15 7.71 14.39
N THR A 120 -3.64 6.50 14.30
CA THR A 120 -2.32 6.23 13.76
C THR A 120 -2.38 6.00 12.26
N PHE A 121 -1.33 6.39 11.54
CA PHE A 121 -1.22 6.09 10.13
C PHE A 121 0.21 5.74 9.69
N ILE A 122 0.29 5.01 8.58
CA ILE A 122 1.51 4.74 7.84
C ILE A 122 1.34 5.17 6.38
N ASP A 123 2.46 5.52 5.73
CA ASP A 123 2.51 6.01 4.35
C ASP A 123 3.42 5.10 3.51
N LEU A 124 2.83 4.32 2.60
CA LEU A 124 3.53 3.41 1.70
C LEU A 124 3.74 4.07 0.34
N PHE A 125 4.87 3.80 -0.32
CA PHE A 125 5.29 4.56 -1.52
C PHE A 125 5.32 6.06 -1.24
N ALA A 126 5.83 6.42 -0.07
CA ALA A 126 5.64 7.73 0.53
C ALA A 126 6.27 8.87 -0.28
N GLY A 127 7.28 8.60 -1.10
CA GLY A 127 7.99 9.63 -1.85
C GLY A 127 8.48 10.74 -0.93
N ALA A 128 8.10 11.97 -1.24
CA ALA A 128 8.43 13.14 -0.39
C ALA A 128 7.58 13.23 0.90
N GLY A 129 6.50 12.45 1.04
CA GLY A 129 5.61 12.54 2.21
C GLY A 129 4.41 13.46 2.02
N GLY A 130 3.83 13.50 0.84
CA GLY A 130 2.64 14.32 0.57
C GLY A 130 1.43 13.90 1.39
N PHE A 131 1.14 12.60 1.50
CA PHE A 131 0.14 12.08 2.41
C PHE A 131 0.51 12.34 3.86
N SER A 132 1.74 12.04 4.24
CA SER A 132 2.25 12.25 5.60
C SER A 132 2.04 13.69 6.07
N GLU A 133 2.42 14.67 5.25
CA GLU A 133 2.27 16.08 5.56
C GLU A 133 0.79 16.50 5.66
N GLY A 134 -0.05 16.03 4.71
CA GLY A 134 -1.47 16.36 4.68
C GLY A 134 -2.24 15.75 5.85
N PHE A 135 -1.97 14.50 6.23
CA PHE A 135 -2.61 13.85 7.38
C PHE A 135 -2.19 14.53 8.70
N LEU A 136 -0.93 14.92 8.83
CA LEU A 136 -0.47 15.68 10.01
C LEU A 136 -1.12 17.07 10.11
N GLN A 137 -1.46 17.70 8.98
CA GLN A 137 -2.21 18.97 8.95
C GLN A 137 -3.70 18.78 9.24
N ALA A 138 -4.24 17.55 9.11
CA ALA A 138 -5.64 17.28 9.36
C ALA A 138 -5.92 17.26 10.88
N GLN A 139 -6.81 18.14 11.31
CA GLN A 139 -7.31 18.19 12.69
C GLN A 139 -8.77 18.61 12.69
N LEU A 140 -9.60 17.87 13.38
CA LEU A 140 -11.02 18.14 13.56
C LEU A 140 -11.35 18.14 15.05
N ASN A 141 -11.56 19.32 15.61
CA ASN A 141 -11.66 19.52 17.04
C ASN A 141 -10.41 18.96 17.75
N ASP A 142 -10.58 17.95 18.59
CA ASP A 142 -9.54 17.23 19.31
C ASP A 142 -9.07 15.93 18.60
N ARG A 143 -9.62 15.62 17.42
CA ARG A 143 -9.23 14.45 16.60
C ARG A 143 -8.10 14.78 15.64
N PHE A 144 -7.09 13.91 15.56
CA PHE A 144 -5.92 14.10 14.72
C PHE A 144 -5.21 12.79 14.42
N PHE A 145 -4.25 12.83 13.50
CA PHE A 145 -3.44 11.68 13.16
C PHE A 145 -2.06 11.72 13.79
N ASN A 146 -1.55 10.54 14.16
CA ASN A 146 -0.19 10.29 14.59
C ASN A 146 0.54 9.49 13.51
N PHE A 147 1.69 9.98 13.09
CA PHE A 147 2.52 9.36 12.08
C PHE A 147 3.41 8.29 12.69
N LEU A 148 3.28 7.03 12.25
CA LEU A 148 4.07 5.93 12.78
C LEU A 148 5.26 5.60 11.89
N LEU A 149 5.03 5.44 10.58
CA LEU A 149 6.04 4.92 9.67
C LEU A 149 5.74 5.35 8.23
N ALA A 150 6.81 5.62 7.47
CA ALA A 150 6.74 5.66 6.02
C ALA A 150 7.63 4.59 5.39
N SER A 151 7.32 4.21 4.16
CA SER A 151 8.15 3.31 3.38
C SER A 151 8.28 3.76 1.93
N ASP A 152 9.50 3.69 1.43
CA ASP A 152 9.84 3.91 0.02
C ASP A 152 11.15 3.19 -0.29
N ILE A 153 11.40 2.86 -1.55
CA ILE A 153 12.66 2.22 -1.97
C ILE A 153 13.85 3.20 -1.98
N ASN A 154 13.58 4.51 -1.97
CA ASN A 154 14.60 5.53 -2.24
C ASN A 154 15.12 6.20 -0.97
N GLU A 155 16.46 6.23 -0.82
CA GLU A 155 17.15 6.85 0.32
C GLU A 155 16.94 8.37 0.45
N ASN A 156 16.69 9.10 -0.65
CA ASN A 156 16.39 10.52 -0.58
C ASN A 156 14.98 10.79 -0.02
N CYS A 157 14.05 9.83 -0.20
CA CYS A 157 12.76 9.86 0.47
C CYS A 157 12.95 9.71 1.97
N GLU A 158 13.72 8.70 2.41
CA GLU A 158 14.06 8.50 3.82
C GLU A 158 14.73 9.74 4.43
N LEU A 159 15.75 10.28 3.77
CA LEU A 159 16.47 11.46 4.27
C LEU A 159 15.53 12.66 4.45
N THR A 160 14.62 12.89 3.49
CA THR A 160 13.61 13.95 3.57
C THR A 160 12.67 13.74 4.77
N HIS A 161 12.21 12.51 4.97
CA HIS A 161 11.34 12.15 6.11
C HIS A 161 12.05 12.29 7.46
N LEU A 162 13.28 11.78 7.59
CA LEU A 162 14.08 11.90 8.82
C LEU A 162 14.29 13.38 9.21
N VAL A 163 14.68 14.23 8.25
CA VAL A 163 14.85 15.65 8.51
C VAL A 163 13.53 16.29 8.90
N ARG A 164 12.46 16.07 8.12
CA ARG A 164 11.16 16.73 8.34
C ARG A 164 10.53 16.28 9.65
N TYR A 165 10.30 14.97 9.80
CA TYR A 165 9.46 14.46 10.90
C TYR A 165 10.23 14.26 12.18
N ASN A 166 11.46 13.78 12.14
CA ASN A 166 12.20 13.48 13.35
C ASN A 166 13.01 14.68 13.86
N HIS A 167 13.77 15.35 12.98
CA HIS A 167 14.60 16.50 13.41
C HIS A 167 13.81 17.80 13.58
N GLN A 168 12.91 18.14 12.65
CA GLN A 168 12.13 19.37 12.73
C GLN A 168 10.93 19.24 13.68
N LEU A 169 10.14 18.17 13.54
CA LEU A 169 8.89 18.01 14.29
C LEU A 169 9.02 17.16 15.55
N GLY A 170 10.12 16.41 15.72
CA GLY A 170 10.35 15.57 16.90
C GLY A 170 9.39 14.38 17.04
N LEU A 171 8.88 13.83 15.91
CA LEU A 171 7.86 12.78 15.93
C LEU A 171 8.41 11.37 16.19
N ASN A 172 9.71 11.14 15.96
CA ASN A 172 10.34 9.81 16.00
C ASN A 172 9.58 8.79 15.12
N ALA A 173 9.13 9.23 13.94
CA ALA A 173 8.52 8.37 12.95
C ALA A 173 9.56 7.43 12.32
N ASP A 174 9.21 6.15 12.16
CA ASP A 174 10.08 5.19 11.50
C ASP A 174 10.06 5.36 9.98
N PHE A 175 11.14 4.91 9.33
CA PHE A 175 11.19 4.79 7.88
C PHE A 175 11.72 3.41 7.49
N LEU A 176 11.12 2.78 6.49
CA LEU A 176 11.57 1.52 5.91
C LEU A 176 12.00 1.76 4.46
N THR A 177 13.33 1.79 4.24
CA THR A 177 13.92 1.90 2.90
C THR A 177 14.13 0.51 2.34
N GLN A 178 13.11 -0.01 1.66
CA GLN A 178 13.12 -1.37 1.12
C GLN A 178 12.11 -1.49 -0.02
N ASP A 179 12.40 -2.35 -1.00
CA ASP A 179 11.42 -2.69 -2.04
C ASP A 179 10.29 -3.53 -1.43
N ILE A 180 9.04 -3.08 -1.64
CA ILE A 180 7.85 -3.77 -1.12
C ILE A 180 7.69 -5.20 -1.68
N THR A 181 8.36 -5.52 -2.80
CA THR A 181 8.33 -6.84 -3.43
C THR A 181 9.27 -7.84 -2.80
N GLU A 182 10.20 -7.39 -1.95
CA GLU A 182 11.12 -8.29 -1.25
C GLU A 182 10.40 -9.22 -0.29
N PRO A 183 10.83 -10.49 -0.20
CA PRO A 183 10.11 -11.50 0.59
C PRO A 183 9.98 -11.19 2.08
N ASP A 184 10.96 -10.48 2.65
CA ASP A 184 11.03 -10.12 4.07
C ASP A 184 10.50 -8.70 4.37
N TYR A 185 10.00 -7.99 3.34
CA TYR A 185 9.48 -6.62 3.51
C TYR A 185 8.38 -6.54 4.57
N LEU A 186 7.38 -7.41 4.49
CA LEU A 186 6.25 -7.40 5.43
C LEU A 186 6.71 -7.66 6.85
N ASP A 187 7.61 -8.62 7.05
CA ASP A 187 8.17 -8.93 8.37
C ASP A 187 8.97 -7.74 8.93
N ASN A 188 9.77 -7.08 8.10
CA ASN A 188 10.52 -5.89 8.49
C ASN A 188 9.60 -4.71 8.82
N LEU A 189 8.52 -4.52 8.06
CA LEU A 189 7.50 -3.51 8.32
C LEU A 189 6.82 -3.76 9.66
N LEU A 190 6.32 -4.98 9.89
CA LEU A 190 5.65 -5.38 11.13
C LEU A 190 6.58 -5.25 12.33
N LYS A 191 7.86 -5.62 12.18
CA LYS A 191 8.88 -5.47 13.23
C LYS A 191 9.08 -3.99 13.62
N LYS A 192 9.09 -3.06 12.64
CA LYS A 192 9.21 -1.62 12.91
C LYS A 192 7.96 -1.03 13.55
N ILE A 193 6.78 -1.47 13.13
CA ILE A 193 5.51 -1.05 13.74
C ILE A 193 5.41 -1.57 15.19
N GLY A 194 5.90 -2.79 15.46
CA GLY A 194 5.80 -3.44 16.77
C GLY A 194 4.33 -3.65 17.16
N ASP A 195 4.02 -3.41 18.42
CA ASP A 195 2.66 -3.60 18.96
C ASP A 195 1.72 -2.40 18.72
N LYS A 196 2.13 -1.41 17.90
CA LYS A 196 1.31 -0.24 17.62
C LYS A 196 0.21 -0.60 16.62
N LYS A 197 -1.02 -0.22 16.93
CA LYS A 197 -2.15 -0.35 16.01
C LYS A 197 -2.02 0.67 14.88
N VAL A 198 -2.32 0.26 13.66
CA VAL A 198 -2.40 1.14 12.50
C VAL A 198 -3.87 1.36 12.14
N ASP A 199 -4.36 2.59 12.31
CA ASP A 199 -5.75 2.92 11.98
C ASP A 199 -5.95 3.25 10.51
N VAL A 200 -4.94 3.85 9.85
CA VAL A 200 -5.00 4.23 8.45
C VAL A 200 -3.72 3.84 7.72
N VAL A 201 -3.85 3.23 6.54
CA VAL A 201 -2.77 3.02 5.59
C VAL A 201 -3.03 3.87 4.37
N CYS A 202 -2.12 4.78 4.03
CA CYS A 202 -2.18 5.51 2.76
C CYS A 202 -1.01 5.12 1.86
N GLY A 203 -1.14 5.38 0.55
CA GLY A 203 -0.08 5.12 -0.40
C GLY A 203 -0.47 5.33 -1.85
N GLY A 204 0.53 5.44 -2.72
CA GLY A 204 0.37 5.63 -4.16
C GLY A 204 1.18 4.62 -4.96
N PRO A 205 0.78 3.33 -5.06
CA PRO A 205 1.51 2.35 -5.87
C PRO A 205 1.56 2.81 -7.33
N PRO A 206 2.75 2.77 -8.00
CA PRO A 206 2.91 3.25 -9.37
C PRO A 206 2.00 2.56 -10.38
N CYS A 207 1.38 3.34 -11.29
CA CYS A 207 0.47 2.82 -12.33
C CYS A 207 1.12 1.84 -13.33
N GLN A 208 2.44 1.86 -13.44
CA GLN A 208 3.18 0.99 -14.36
C GLN A 208 3.12 -0.48 -13.97
N SER A 209 2.93 -0.79 -12.70
CA SER A 209 2.80 -2.15 -12.17
C SER A 209 1.46 -2.82 -12.51
N PHE A 210 0.44 -2.06 -12.93
CA PHE A 210 -0.84 -2.61 -13.35
C PHE A 210 -0.78 -3.00 -14.84
N SER A 211 -0.50 -4.25 -15.16
CA SER A 211 -0.56 -4.76 -16.53
C SER A 211 -1.49 -5.97 -16.64
N LEU A 212 -2.31 -6.01 -17.71
CA LEU A 212 -3.16 -7.16 -18.04
C LEU A 212 -2.37 -8.37 -18.58
N ALA A 213 -1.07 -8.23 -18.82
CA ALA A 213 -0.24 -9.42 -19.05
C ALA A 213 -0.40 -10.44 -17.91
N GLY A 214 -0.80 -9.96 -16.71
CA GLY A 214 -1.27 -10.78 -15.61
C GLY A 214 -2.68 -11.37 -15.73
N LYS A 215 -3.56 -10.93 -16.66
CA LYS A 215 -4.92 -11.51 -16.78
C LYS A 215 -4.94 -12.98 -17.17
N ARG A 216 -3.93 -13.42 -17.92
CA ARG A 216 -3.73 -14.84 -18.23
C ARG A 216 -2.87 -15.58 -17.20
N LYS A 217 -2.28 -14.87 -16.22
CA LYS A 217 -1.31 -15.38 -15.25
C LYS A 217 -1.69 -14.98 -13.81
N LYS A 218 -2.89 -15.37 -13.36
CA LYS A 218 -3.37 -15.11 -11.97
C LYS A 218 -2.46 -15.66 -10.87
N PHE A 219 -1.48 -16.47 -11.20
CA PHE A 219 -0.53 -17.08 -10.27
C PHE A 219 0.89 -16.48 -10.32
N ASP A 220 1.14 -15.49 -11.20
CA ASP A 220 2.45 -14.85 -11.39
C ASP A 220 2.50 -13.40 -10.89
N LYS A 221 1.70 -13.04 -9.89
CA LYS A 221 1.57 -11.68 -9.34
C LYS A 221 2.76 -11.25 -8.47
N LYS A 222 3.97 -11.81 -8.61
CA LYS A 222 5.08 -11.50 -7.70
C LYS A 222 5.65 -10.09 -7.83
N ASP A 223 5.43 -9.42 -8.96
CA ASP A 223 5.99 -8.08 -9.24
C ASP A 223 4.91 -6.97 -9.28
N ASP A 224 3.67 -7.28 -8.88
CA ASP A 224 2.58 -6.31 -8.85
C ASP A 224 2.58 -5.55 -7.51
N LEU A 225 3.06 -4.32 -7.54
CA LEU A 225 3.16 -3.43 -6.36
C LEU A 225 1.80 -3.24 -5.65
N PHE A 226 0.70 -3.30 -6.39
CA PHE A 226 -0.63 -3.24 -5.82
C PHE A 226 -0.96 -4.47 -4.97
N SER A 227 -0.62 -5.67 -5.43
CA SER A 227 -0.80 -6.89 -4.64
C SER A 227 0.00 -6.86 -3.34
N HIS A 228 1.22 -6.32 -3.36
CA HIS A 228 2.03 -6.13 -2.16
C HIS A 228 1.44 -5.07 -1.21
N TYR A 229 0.88 -3.98 -1.77
CA TYR A 229 0.11 -3.01 -0.98
C TYR A 229 -1.07 -3.69 -0.27
N LEU A 230 -1.85 -4.53 -0.97
CA LEU A 230 -2.96 -5.27 -0.37
C LEU A 230 -2.52 -6.29 0.68
N LYS A 231 -1.33 -6.91 0.54
CA LYS A 231 -0.77 -7.78 1.60
C LYS A 231 -0.57 -7.01 2.90
N VAL A 232 -0.05 -5.78 2.82
CA VAL A 232 0.08 -4.92 4.02
C VAL A 232 -1.29 -4.58 4.61
N ILE A 233 -2.29 -4.26 3.77
CA ILE A 233 -3.67 -4.01 4.23
C ILE A 233 -4.26 -5.23 4.94
N LYS A 234 -4.07 -6.44 4.39
CA LYS A 234 -4.55 -7.70 5.00
C LYS A 234 -3.87 -7.95 6.34
N ALA A 235 -2.56 -7.75 6.42
CA ALA A 235 -1.80 -8.01 7.64
C ALA A 235 -2.10 -7.01 8.77
N LEU A 236 -2.26 -5.73 8.46
CA LEU A 236 -2.47 -4.67 9.45
C LEU A 236 -3.95 -4.43 9.79
N GLN A 237 -4.86 -4.82 8.91
CA GLN A 237 -6.31 -4.63 9.03
C GLN A 237 -6.72 -3.22 9.50
N PRO A 238 -6.21 -2.14 8.84
CA PRO A 238 -6.50 -0.77 9.25
C PRO A 238 -8.01 -0.47 9.17
N LYS A 239 -8.47 0.51 9.92
CA LYS A 239 -9.87 0.98 9.84
C LYS A 239 -10.19 1.60 8.48
N TYR A 240 -9.22 2.32 7.90
CA TYR A 240 -9.28 2.90 6.56
C TYR A 240 -7.99 2.65 5.80
N PHE A 241 -8.10 2.51 4.50
CA PHE A 241 -6.95 2.65 3.62
C PHE A 241 -7.26 3.62 2.49
N VAL A 242 -6.24 4.31 2.01
CA VAL A 242 -6.33 5.32 0.95
C VAL A 242 -5.27 5.00 -0.10
N MET A 243 -5.70 4.66 -1.31
CA MET A 243 -4.81 4.44 -2.43
C MET A 243 -5.00 5.54 -3.47
N GLU A 244 -3.94 6.25 -3.80
CA GLU A 244 -3.93 7.29 -4.83
C GLU A 244 -3.33 6.76 -6.13
N ASN A 245 -3.84 7.28 -7.25
CA ASN A 245 -3.25 7.03 -8.56
C ASN A 245 -3.60 8.14 -9.56
N VAL A 246 -3.00 8.08 -10.76
CA VAL A 246 -3.33 9.00 -11.85
C VAL A 246 -4.66 8.63 -12.51
N LYS A 247 -5.37 9.62 -13.08
CA LYS A 247 -6.69 9.43 -13.73
C LYS A 247 -6.68 8.35 -14.83
N GLY A 248 -5.56 8.19 -15.52
CA GLY A 248 -5.40 7.17 -16.56
C GLY A 248 -5.68 5.73 -16.11
N ILE A 249 -5.62 5.43 -14.81
CA ILE A 249 -5.93 4.09 -14.29
C ILE A 249 -7.39 3.68 -14.53
N LEU A 250 -8.32 4.64 -14.61
CA LEU A 250 -9.75 4.37 -14.80
C LEU A 250 -10.08 3.93 -16.23
N THR A 251 -9.29 4.38 -17.20
CA THR A 251 -9.49 4.08 -18.64
C THR A 251 -8.49 3.06 -19.15
N LYS A 252 -7.48 2.75 -18.35
CA LYS A 252 -6.45 1.77 -18.73
C LYS A 252 -7.13 0.43 -19.03
N GLU A 253 -6.83 -0.09 -20.23
CA GLU A 253 -7.38 -1.34 -20.73
C GLU A 253 -8.91 -1.38 -20.68
N ASN A 254 -9.55 -0.31 -21.18
CA ASN A 254 -11.02 -0.15 -21.26
C ASN A 254 -11.71 -0.22 -19.87
N GLY A 255 -11.01 0.17 -18.80
CA GLY A 255 -11.56 0.20 -17.44
C GLY A 255 -11.40 -1.11 -16.66
N GLU A 256 -10.83 -2.15 -17.29
CA GLU A 256 -10.66 -3.45 -16.65
C GLU A 256 -9.74 -3.41 -15.43
N ILE A 257 -8.74 -2.50 -15.41
CA ILE A 257 -7.85 -2.33 -14.26
C ILE A 257 -8.62 -1.80 -13.04
N LYS A 258 -9.53 -0.85 -13.25
CA LYS A 258 -10.40 -0.35 -12.16
C LYS A 258 -11.21 -1.49 -11.54
N GLU A 259 -11.87 -2.30 -12.37
CA GLU A 259 -12.68 -3.43 -11.89
C GLU A 259 -11.82 -4.48 -11.18
N LEU A 260 -10.60 -4.74 -11.68
CA LEU A 260 -9.65 -5.63 -11.03
C LEU A 260 -9.31 -5.14 -9.60
N ILE A 261 -8.99 -3.85 -9.45
CA ILE A 261 -8.68 -3.26 -8.14
C ILE A 261 -9.86 -3.42 -7.18
N LEU A 262 -11.08 -3.09 -7.62
CA LEU A 262 -12.27 -3.21 -6.79
C LEU A 262 -12.55 -4.68 -6.38
N ASN A 263 -12.40 -5.61 -7.30
CA ASN A 263 -12.59 -7.03 -7.04
C ASN A 263 -11.56 -7.59 -6.06
N GLU A 264 -10.28 -7.24 -6.20
CA GLU A 264 -9.23 -7.66 -5.28
C GLU A 264 -9.45 -7.12 -3.85
N ILE A 265 -9.93 -5.88 -3.72
CA ILE A 265 -10.28 -5.31 -2.41
C ILE A 265 -11.52 -6.00 -1.82
N ASN A 266 -12.56 -6.22 -2.62
CA ASN A 266 -13.77 -6.91 -2.19
C ASN A 266 -13.54 -8.39 -1.85
N SER A 267 -12.46 -8.98 -2.36
CA SER A 267 -12.07 -10.36 -2.03
C SER A 267 -11.34 -10.50 -0.69
N ILE A 268 -11.02 -9.39 -0.03
CA ILE A 268 -10.44 -9.44 1.31
C ILE A 268 -11.55 -9.80 2.31
N ILE A 269 -11.45 -11.00 2.88
CA ILE A 269 -12.44 -11.55 3.79
C ILE A 269 -11.93 -11.58 5.23
N ASN A 270 -12.85 -11.46 6.17
CA ASN A 270 -12.58 -11.72 7.58
C ASN A 270 -12.57 -13.22 7.83
N TYR A 271 -11.41 -13.77 8.09
CA TYR A 271 -11.24 -15.21 8.26
C TYR A 271 -11.95 -15.78 9.49
N ASP A 272 -12.18 -14.97 10.51
CA ASP A 272 -12.92 -15.37 11.72
C ASP A 272 -14.41 -15.67 11.43
N GLU A 273 -14.93 -15.14 10.31
CA GLU A 273 -16.34 -15.27 9.91
C GLU A 273 -16.57 -16.29 8.77
N VAL A 274 -15.51 -16.91 8.24
CA VAL A 274 -15.57 -17.86 7.09
C VAL A 274 -16.40 -19.09 7.40
N ASP A 275 -16.51 -19.48 8.67
CA ASP A 275 -17.35 -20.60 9.10
C ASP A 275 -18.83 -20.42 8.73
N LYS A 276 -19.33 -19.19 8.65
CA LYS A 276 -20.69 -18.89 8.19
C LYS A 276 -20.89 -19.30 6.73
N LEU A 277 -19.93 -18.93 5.86
CA LEU A 277 -19.95 -19.28 4.44
C LEU A 277 -19.81 -20.79 4.24
N THR A 278 -18.89 -21.42 4.96
CA THR A 278 -18.67 -22.86 4.90
C THR A 278 -19.93 -23.64 5.36
N SER A 279 -20.57 -23.16 6.43
CA SER A 279 -21.81 -23.73 6.93
C SER A 279 -22.97 -23.57 5.95
N PHE A 280 -23.05 -22.43 5.26
CA PHE A 280 -24.02 -22.21 4.21
C PHE A 280 -23.80 -23.15 3.03
N ILE A 281 -22.55 -23.30 2.54
CA ILE A 281 -22.22 -24.23 1.44
C ILE A 281 -22.65 -25.66 1.80
N LYS A 282 -22.39 -26.12 3.02
CA LYS A 282 -22.81 -27.46 3.47
C LYS A 282 -24.31 -27.67 3.45
N LYS A 283 -25.12 -26.62 3.68
CA LYS A 283 -26.59 -26.72 3.56
C LYS A 283 -27.08 -26.99 2.13
N LEU A 284 -26.28 -26.65 1.11
CA LEU A 284 -26.58 -26.82 -0.31
C LEU A 284 -26.18 -28.22 -0.83
N GLU A 285 -25.47 -29.04 -0.03
CA GLU A 285 -24.93 -30.33 -0.46
C GLU A 285 -26.03 -31.30 -0.85
N SER A 286 -25.85 -31.93 -2.01
CA SER A 286 -26.59 -33.07 -2.52
C SER A 286 -25.59 -34.13 -3.05
N LYS A 287 -26.04 -35.33 -3.32
CA LYS A 287 -25.15 -36.36 -3.91
C LYS A 287 -24.54 -35.96 -5.25
N GLU A 288 -25.23 -35.11 -6.00
CA GLU A 288 -24.83 -34.69 -7.36
C GLU A 288 -23.78 -33.55 -7.34
N ASN A 289 -23.91 -32.63 -6.40
CA ASN A 289 -23.08 -31.42 -6.35
C ASN A 289 -21.97 -31.46 -5.27
N GLN A 290 -21.95 -32.44 -4.38
CA GLN A 290 -21.04 -32.52 -3.22
C GLN A 290 -19.59 -32.29 -3.58
N PHE A 291 -19.08 -32.92 -4.65
CA PHE A 291 -17.67 -32.74 -5.04
C PHE A 291 -17.32 -31.30 -5.42
N LEU A 292 -18.24 -30.59 -6.08
CA LEU A 292 -18.03 -29.19 -6.48
C LEU A 292 -18.16 -28.24 -5.29
N LEU A 293 -19.09 -28.50 -4.37
CA LEU A 293 -19.20 -27.71 -3.13
C LEU A 293 -18.02 -27.95 -2.19
N ASP A 294 -17.52 -29.17 -2.10
CA ASP A 294 -16.27 -29.49 -1.40
C ASP A 294 -15.07 -28.73 -2.05
N SER A 295 -15.07 -28.61 -3.37
CA SER A 295 -14.03 -27.84 -4.10
C SER A 295 -14.11 -26.35 -3.78
N LEU A 296 -15.31 -25.78 -3.65
CA LEU A 296 -15.51 -24.40 -3.21
C LEU A 296 -15.01 -24.17 -1.79
N ILE A 297 -15.34 -25.07 -0.84
CA ILE A 297 -14.83 -25.00 0.53
C ILE A 297 -13.29 -25.02 0.55
N ARG A 298 -12.67 -25.93 -0.22
CA ARG A 298 -11.21 -26.01 -0.32
C ARG A 298 -10.60 -24.74 -0.95
N ARG A 299 -11.29 -24.12 -1.92
CA ARG A 299 -10.84 -22.87 -2.54
C ARG A 299 -10.88 -21.70 -1.53
N ILE A 300 -11.93 -21.65 -0.71
CA ILE A 300 -12.06 -20.68 0.39
C ILE A 300 -10.91 -20.86 1.40
N ASN A 301 -10.58 -22.11 1.74
CA ASN A 301 -9.46 -22.41 2.65
C ASN A 301 -8.11 -21.99 2.06
N ILE A 302 -7.90 -22.05 0.74
CA ILE A 302 -6.68 -21.51 0.11
C ILE A 302 -6.59 -19.99 0.32
N GLU A 303 -7.69 -19.25 0.14
CA GLU A 303 -7.71 -17.81 0.43
C GLU A 303 -7.46 -17.49 1.90
N GLN A 304 -8.01 -18.31 2.80
CA GLN A 304 -7.81 -18.15 4.24
C GLN A 304 -6.34 -18.19 4.67
N TYR A 305 -5.52 -18.94 3.94
CA TYR A 305 -4.10 -19.09 4.24
C TYR A 305 -3.18 -18.38 3.24
N ALA A 306 -3.70 -17.46 2.42
CA ALA A 306 -2.94 -16.77 1.38
C ALA A 306 -1.72 -15.98 1.90
N ASP A 307 -1.70 -15.63 3.19
CA ASP A 307 -0.61 -14.92 3.85
C ASP A 307 0.35 -15.86 4.63
N ASP A 308 0.02 -17.16 4.71
CA ASP A 308 0.85 -18.21 5.31
C ASP A 308 1.34 -19.17 4.21
N ASN A 309 2.54 -18.92 3.70
CA ASN A 309 3.11 -19.66 2.55
C ASN A 309 3.08 -21.19 2.70
N ASP A 310 3.26 -21.71 3.91
CA ASP A 310 3.27 -23.17 4.14
C ASP A 310 1.85 -23.74 4.17
N ARG A 311 0.91 -23.09 4.85
CA ARG A 311 -0.50 -23.49 4.90
C ARG A 311 -1.22 -23.28 3.59
N GLU A 312 -0.93 -22.18 2.88
CA GLU A 312 -1.46 -21.96 1.53
C GLU A 312 -1.01 -23.07 0.59
N THR A 313 0.29 -23.41 0.61
CA THR A 313 0.85 -24.49 -0.21
C THR A 313 0.21 -25.83 0.11
N GLU A 314 0.08 -26.19 1.40
CA GLU A 314 -0.57 -27.41 1.85
C GLU A 314 -2.04 -27.45 1.39
N SER A 315 -2.77 -26.33 1.49
CA SER A 315 -4.16 -26.24 1.06
C SER A 315 -4.30 -26.43 -0.45
N LYS A 316 -3.40 -25.83 -1.25
CA LYS A 316 -3.32 -26.04 -2.72
C LYS A 316 -3.03 -27.50 -3.07
N GLU A 317 -2.06 -28.11 -2.41
CA GLU A 317 -1.75 -29.52 -2.60
C GLU A 317 -2.94 -30.43 -2.26
N ASN A 318 -3.61 -30.18 -1.15
CA ASN A 318 -4.78 -30.95 -0.70
C ASN A 318 -5.97 -30.77 -1.65
N TYR A 319 -6.12 -29.57 -2.25
CA TYR A 319 -7.10 -29.34 -3.31
C TYR A 319 -6.83 -30.27 -4.50
N ILE A 320 -5.64 -30.20 -5.07
CA ILE A 320 -5.27 -30.98 -6.26
C ILE A 320 -5.28 -32.48 -5.99
N LYS A 321 -4.86 -32.94 -4.78
CA LYS A 321 -4.99 -34.34 -4.37
C LYS A 321 -6.45 -34.83 -4.43
N SER A 322 -7.42 -33.99 -4.08
CA SER A 322 -8.85 -34.35 -4.16
C SER A 322 -9.31 -34.52 -5.61
N VAL A 323 -8.88 -33.63 -6.51
CA VAL A 323 -9.17 -33.71 -7.95
C VAL A 323 -8.53 -34.96 -8.56
N GLU A 324 -7.26 -35.20 -8.24
CA GLU A 324 -6.51 -36.38 -8.67
C GLU A 324 -7.19 -37.71 -8.23
N ALA A 325 -7.64 -37.74 -6.98
CA ALA A 325 -8.34 -38.90 -6.45
C ALA A 325 -9.66 -39.17 -7.19
N LYS A 326 -10.43 -38.11 -7.51
CA LYS A 326 -11.66 -38.22 -8.31
C LYS A 326 -11.34 -38.72 -9.72
N PHE A 327 -10.36 -38.15 -10.39
CA PHE A 327 -9.93 -38.59 -11.72
C PHE A 327 -9.43 -40.00 -11.74
N ARG A 328 -8.66 -40.44 -10.75
CA ARG A 328 -8.17 -41.81 -10.61
C ARG A 328 -9.31 -42.82 -10.46
N LYS A 329 -10.36 -42.51 -9.71
CA LYS A 329 -11.55 -43.35 -9.54
C LYS A 329 -12.39 -43.47 -10.82
N LEU A 330 -12.41 -42.37 -11.63
CA LEU A 330 -13.21 -42.33 -12.84
C LEU A 330 -12.48 -42.96 -14.05
N THR A 331 -11.15 -42.83 -14.14
CA THR A 331 -10.36 -43.31 -15.28
C THR A 331 -10.66 -44.75 -15.70
N PRO A 332 -10.71 -45.77 -14.81
CA PRO A 332 -11.02 -47.19 -15.21
C PRO A 332 -12.45 -47.39 -15.69
N LYS A 333 -13.36 -46.43 -15.46
CA LYS A 333 -14.76 -46.47 -15.94
C LYS A 333 -14.90 -45.85 -17.35
N ILE A 334 -13.97 -45.04 -17.79
CA ILE A 334 -14.01 -44.31 -19.06
C ILE A 334 -13.00 -44.83 -20.09
N VAL A 335 -11.91 -45.44 -19.65
CA VAL A 335 -10.85 -46.01 -20.51
C VAL A 335 -10.55 -47.43 -20.01
N ASP A 336 -10.37 -48.39 -20.92
CA ASP A 336 -9.97 -49.74 -20.56
C ASP A 336 -8.65 -49.71 -19.77
N TYR A 337 -8.58 -50.53 -18.70
CA TYR A 337 -7.44 -50.56 -17.79
C TYR A 337 -6.10 -50.82 -18.49
N LYS A 338 -6.09 -51.67 -19.56
CA LYS A 338 -4.90 -51.96 -20.35
C LYS A 338 -4.45 -50.78 -21.16
N THR A 339 -5.36 -49.98 -21.71
CA THR A 339 -5.07 -48.77 -22.50
C THR A 339 -4.83 -47.51 -21.64
N SER A 340 -5.35 -47.48 -20.42
CA SER A 340 -5.20 -46.31 -19.52
C SER A 340 -3.75 -46.00 -19.10
N LYS A 341 -2.83 -46.97 -19.19
CA LYS A 341 -1.40 -46.78 -18.93
C LYS A 341 -0.63 -46.19 -20.11
N THR A 342 -1.13 -46.39 -21.33
CA THR A 342 -0.49 -46.00 -22.61
C THR A 342 -1.25 -44.88 -23.31
N ASP A 343 -2.41 -44.45 -22.81
CA ASP A 343 -3.18 -43.36 -23.41
C ASP A 343 -2.53 -42.00 -23.03
N ASP A 344 -1.98 -41.34 -24.05
CA ASP A 344 -1.27 -40.08 -23.90
C ASP A 344 -2.15 -38.98 -23.28
N ARG A 345 -3.46 -38.97 -23.53
CA ARG A 345 -4.41 -38.01 -22.97
C ARG A 345 -4.55 -38.19 -21.46
N VAL A 346 -4.70 -39.43 -21.00
CA VAL A 346 -4.75 -39.79 -19.57
C VAL A 346 -3.42 -39.45 -18.88
N ASN A 347 -2.31 -39.71 -19.55
CA ASN A 347 -0.97 -39.40 -19.04
C ASN A 347 -0.73 -37.89 -18.97
N THR A 348 -1.18 -37.12 -19.97
CA THR A 348 -1.12 -35.64 -19.96
C THR A 348 -1.91 -35.07 -18.78
N ILE A 349 -3.12 -35.56 -18.52
CA ILE A 349 -3.94 -35.13 -17.39
C ILE A 349 -3.23 -35.47 -16.05
N ARG A 350 -2.72 -36.69 -15.90
CA ARG A 350 -1.99 -37.12 -14.68
C ARG A 350 -0.73 -36.30 -14.47
N HIS A 351 0.03 -36.04 -15.53
CA HIS A 351 1.24 -35.24 -15.46
C HIS A 351 0.92 -33.79 -15.05
N GLY A 352 -0.07 -33.17 -15.68
CA GLY A 352 -0.53 -31.83 -15.33
C GLY A 352 -1.01 -31.71 -13.89
N LEU A 353 -1.84 -32.65 -13.41
CA LEU A 353 -2.28 -32.68 -12.01
C LEU A 353 -1.11 -32.85 -11.04
N ASN A 354 -0.11 -33.67 -11.38
CA ASN A 354 1.09 -33.82 -10.56
C ASN A 354 1.93 -32.54 -10.50
N LEU A 355 2.09 -31.82 -11.62
CA LEU A 355 2.75 -30.49 -11.63
C LEU A 355 2.01 -29.49 -10.77
N LEU A 356 0.68 -29.41 -10.88
CA LEU A 356 -0.12 -28.52 -10.03
C LEU A 356 -0.02 -28.87 -8.53
N ARG A 357 0.09 -30.17 -8.20
CA ARG A 357 0.27 -30.62 -6.83
C ARG A 357 1.62 -30.22 -6.24
N ARG A 358 2.68 -30.21 -7.07
CA ARG A 358 4.06 -29.83 -6.69
C ARG A 358 4.34 -28.34 -6.84
N ASN A 359 3.36 -27.50 -6.65
CA ASN A 359 3.44 -26.07 -6.94
C ASN A 359 4.67 -25.39 -6.28
N LYS A 360 5.02 -25.75 -5.03
CA LYS A 360 6.20 -25.22 -4.33
C LYS A 360 7.53 -25.55 -5.03
N GLU A 361 7.67 -26.79 -5.53
CA GLU A 361 8.86 -27.22 -6.25
C GLU A 361 8.95 -26.54 -7.63
N VAL A 362 7.80 -26.41 -8.30
CA VAL A 362 7.67 -25.73 -9.60
C VAL A 362 8.01 -24.25 -9.47
N GLU A 363 7.50 -23.57 -8.44
CA GLU A 363 7.82 -22.17 -8.18
C GLU A 363 9.27 -21.94 -7.77
N LYS A 364 9.87 -22.88 -7.02
CA LYS A 364 11.30 -22.82 -6.70
C LYS A 364 12.14 -22.97 -7.98
N LEU A 365 11.84 -23.99 -8.80
CA LEU A 365 12.53 -24.23 -10.06
C LEU A 365 12.43 -23.01 -10.99
N ARG A 366 11.26 -22.42 -11.09
CA ARG A 366 11.02 -21.22 -11.87
C ARG A 366 11.89 -20.04 -11.40
N ARG A 367 11.96 -19.79 -10.09
CA ARG A 367 12.82 -18.73 -9.51
C ARG A 367 14.30 -18.98 -9.83
N ASP A 368 14.74 -20.22 -9.69
CA ASP A 368 16.13 -20.59 -9.97
C ASP A 368 16.47 -20.37 -11.46
N VAL A 369 15.55 -20.73 -12.37
CA VAL A 369 15.69 -20.51 -13.82
C VAL A 369 15.69 -19.00 -14.18
N ILE A 370 14.84 -18.18 -13.54
CA ILE A 370 14.84 -16.73 -13.76
C ILE A 370 16.16 -16.11 -13.30
N LYS A 371 16.70 -16.53 -12.16
CA LYS A 371 18.01 -16.06 -11.69
C LYS A 371 19.15 -16.44 -12.64
N GLU A 372 19.12 -17.66 -13.17
CA GLU A 372 20.09 -18.11 -14.18
C GLU A 372 20.00 -17.27 -15.47
N LYS A 373 18.77 -16.93 -15.93
CA LYS A 373 18.56 -16.05 -17.08
C LYS A 373 19.17 -14.66 -16.87
N ASP A 374 18.97 -14.08 -15.69
CA ASP A 374 19.48 -12.75 -15.35
C ASP A 374 21.00 -12.71 -15.20
N HIS A 375 21.65 -13.84 -14.89
CA HIS A 375 23.10 -13.97 -14.74
C HIS A 375 23.81 -14.53 -15.98
N SER A 376 23.07 -15.02 -17.00
CA SER A 376 23.67 -15.56 -18.20
C SER A 376 24.10 -14.45 -19.16
N TYR A 377 25.40 -14.31 -19.40
CA TYR A 377 26.00 -13.45 -20.44
C TYR A 377 25.89 -14.03 -21.84
N ILE A 378 24.99 -14.98 -22.11
CA ILE A 378 24.85 -15.65 -23.39
C ILE A 378 23.84 -14.88 -24.23
N ASP A 379 24.34 -13.98 -25.08
CA ASP A 379 23.62 -13.28 -26.13
C ASP A 379 23.26 -14.26 -27.26
N GLY A 380 22.17 -15.00 -27.08
CA GLY A 380 21.66 -15.85 -28.17
C GLY A 380 20.13 -15.93 -28.07
N ASP A 381 19.43 -15.43 -29.10
CA ASP A 381 17.97 -15.49 -29.21
C ASP A 381 17.42 -16.91 -28.94
N TYR A 382 18.14 -17.94 -29.37
CA TYR A 382 17.76 -19.34 -29.13
C TYR A 382 17.74 -19.72 -27.63
N PHE A 383 18.69 -19.23 -26.84
CA PHE A 383 18.76 -19.56 -25.42
C PHE A 383 17.64 -18.87 -24.65
N VAL A 384 17.38 -17.62 -24.98
CA VAL A 384 16.25 -16.82 -24.38
C VAL A 384 14.92 -17.47 -24.73
N ASP A 385 14.70 -17.85 -26.00
CA ASP A 385 13.47 -18.53 -26.43
C ASP A 385 13.29 -19.89 -25.74
N THR A 386 14.38 -20.63 -25.52
CA THR A 386 14.32 -21.91 -24.80
C THR A 386 13.95 -21.74 -23.33
N PHE A 387 14.49 -20.73 -22.66
CA PHE A 387 14.15 -20.38 -21.28
C PHE A 387 12.70 -19.90 -21.16
N ASP A 388 12.24 -19.04 -22.05
CA ASP A 388 10.87 -18.52 -22.04
C ASP A 388 9.85 -19.64 -22.35
N ASN A 389 10.18 -20.57 -23.24
CA ASN A 389 9.37 -21.77 -23.49
C ASN A 389 9.33 -22.69 -22.27
N PHE A 390 10.45 -22.87 -21.57
CA PHE A 390 10.50 -23.67 -20.36
C PHE A 390 9.68 -23.03 -19.22
N LEU A 391 9.86 -21.72 -18.99
CA LEU A 391 9.09 -20.96 -17.98
C LEU A 391 7.59 -20.99 -18.27
N SER A 392 7.20 -20.86 -19.56
CA SER A 392 5.78 -20.94 -19.94
C SER A 392 5.20 -22.35 -19.74
N GLY A 393 6.02 -23.39 -19.91
CA GLY A 393 5.61 -24.78 -19.61
C GLY A 393 5.33 -25.05 -18.12
N LEU A 394 5.84 -24.20 -17.23
CA LEU A 394 5.59 -24.26 -15.77
C LEU A 394 4.42 -23.36 -15.33
N ASP A 395 3.78 -22.65 -16.25
CA ASP A 395 2.65 -21.76 -15.97
C ASP A 395 1.38 -22.57 -15.66
N THR A 396 0.76 -22.27 -14.52
CA THR A 396 -0.46 -22.95 -14.05
C THR A 396 -1.59 -22.88 -15.08
N SER A 397 -1.76 -21.75 -15.77
CA SER A 397 -2.80 -21.57 -16.78
C SER A 397 -2.57 -22.46 -18.01
N LEU A 398 -1.31 -22.60 -18.45
CA LEU A 398 -0.94 -23.48 -19.55
C LEU A 398 -1.08 -24.96 -19.18
N ILE A 399 -0.67 -25.33 -17.95
CA ILE A 399 -0.86 -26.71 -17.45
C ILE A 399 -2.36 -27.06 -17.47
N ILE A 400 -3.22 -26.15 -16.98
CA ILE A 400 -4.67 -26.38 -17.01
C ILE A 400 -5.20 -26.37 -18.45
N GLY A 401 -4.68 -25.52 -19.32
CA GLY A 401 -4.98 -25.54 -20.76
C GLY A 401 -4.68 -26.89 -21.41
N GLN A 402 -3.52 -27.47 -21.12
CA GLN A 402 -3.12 -28.81 -21.60
C GLN A 402 -4.03 -29.91 -21.03
N ILE A 403 -4.33 -29.85 -19.73
CA ILE A 403 -5.30 -30.75 -19.09
C ILE A 403 -6.66 -30.65 -19.79
N ARG A 404 -7.14 -29.45 -20.07
CA ARG A 404 -8.40 -29.19 -20.76
C ARG A 404 -8.43 -29.84 -22.14
N LEU A 405 -7.42 -29.60 -22.98
CA LEU A 405 -7.33 -30.18 -24.32
C LEU A 405 -7.35 -31.71 -24.27
N ALA A 406 -6.60 -32.30 -23.33
CA ALA A 406 -6.60 -33.73 -23.13
C ALA A 406 -7.96 -34.27 -22.65
N PHE A 407 -8.67 -33.50 -21.80
CA PHE A 407 -10.03 -33.80 -21.36
C PHE A 407 -11.02 -33.79 -22.54
N GLU A 408 -11.01 -32.76 -23.39
CA GLU A 408 -11.91 -32.63 -24.53
C GLU A 408 -11.74 -33.76 -25.56
N GLN A 409 -10.55 -34.34 -25.63
CA GLN A 409 -10.23 -35.45 -26.54
C GLN A 409 -10.58 -36.84 -26.02
N LEU A 410 -10.92 -36.98 -24.73
CA LEU A 410 -11.33 -38.26 -24.15
C LEU A 410 -12.79 -38.58 -24.50
N ASN A 411 -13.02 -39.80 -25.01
CA ASN A 411 -14.35 -40.30 -25.34
C ASN A 411 -15.04 -40.86 -24.08
N VAL A 412 -15.83 -40.01 -23.41
CA VAL A 412 -16.44 -40.35 -22.13
C VAL A 412 -17.85 -40.91 -22.37
N PRO A 413 -18.21 -42.12 -21.85
CA PRO A 413 -19.57 -42.61 -21.95
C PRO A 413 -20.57 -41.67 -21.27
N LYS A 414 -21.74 -41.43 -21.89
CA LYS A 414 -22.79 -40.49 -21.41
C LYS A 414 -23.11 -40.64 -19.92
N ARG A 415 -23.15 -41.87 -19.40
CA ARG A 415 -23.44 -42.16 -17.97
C ARG A 415 -22.42 -41.60 -16.99
N TYR A 416 -21.22 -41.20 -17.44
CA TYR A 416 -20.13 -40.63 -16.62
C TYR A 416 -19.80 -39.20 -17.02
N GLU A 417 -20.53 -38.60 -17.94
CA GLU A 417 -20.25 -37.28 -18.51
C GLU A 417 -20.32 -36.19 -17.44
N GLU A 418 -21.33 -36.19 -16.58
CA GLU A 418 -21.50 -35.22 -15.49
C GLU A 418 -20.38 -35.36 -14.43
N GLU A 419 -20.09 -36.61 -14.03
CA GLU A 419 -19.01 -36.89 -13.09
C GLU A 419 -17.65 -36.46 -13.63
N TYR A 420 -17.45 -36.57 -14.95
CA TYR A 420 -16.26 -36.16 -15.66
C TYR A 420 -16.17 -34.63 -15.77
N LYS A 421 -17.23 -33.95 -16.18
CA LYS A 421 -17.30 -32.49 -16.23
C LYS A 421 -17.03 -31.85 -14.89
N SER A 422 -17.50 -32.44 -13.78
CA SER A 422 -17.26 -31.92 -12.44
C SER A 422 -15.77 -31.80 -12.07
N ILE A 423 -14.93 -32.66 -12.61
CA ILE A 423 -13.45 -32.56 -12.41
C ILE A 423 -12.89 -31.29 -13.05
N PHE A 424 -13.33 -31.00 -14.28
CA PHE A 424 -12.88 -29.81 -14.98
C PHE A 424 -13.44 -28.52 -14.37
N GLU A 425 -14.70 -28.53 -13.96
CA GLU A 425 -15.30 -27.40 -13.23
C GLU A 425 -14.56 -27.14 -11.89
N SER A 426 -14.15 -28.19 -11.18
CA SER A 426 -13.29 -28.04 -10.00
C SER A 426 -11.95 -27.38 -10.33
N LEU A 427 -11.32 -27.71 -11.45
CA LEU A 427 -10.09 -27.03 -11.89
C LEU A 427 -10.32 -25.55 -12.24
N LYS A 428 -11.47 -25.19 -12.80
CA LYS A 428 -11.85 -23.79 -13.01
C LYS A 428 -12.02 -23.04 -11.68
N ILE A 429 -12.66 -23.66 -10.68
CA ILE A 429 -12.76 -23.10 -9.33
C ILE A 429 -11.37 -22.89 -8.72
N TYR A 430 -10.43 -23.81 -8.92
CA TYR A 430 -9.07 -23.72 -8.41
C TYR A 430 -8.33 -22.47 -8.93
N VAL A 431 -8.43 -22.16 -10.24
CA VAL A 431 -7.77 -21.00 -10.85
C VAL A 431 -8.60 -19.71 -10.82
N GLY A 432 -9.88 -19.83 -10.54
CA GLY A 432 -10.79 -18.68 -10.45
C GLY A 432 -10.46 -17.75 -9.29
N THR A 433 -10.96 -16.51 -9.34
CA THR A 433 -10.96 -15.59 -8.20
C THR A 433 -11.92 -16.06 -7.13
N PHE A 434 -11.86 -15.42 -5.94
CA PHE A 434 -12.90 -15.60 -4.92
C PHE A 434 -14.29 -15.26 -5.48
N ASP A 435 -14.42 -14.16 -6.22
CA ASP A 435 -15.70 -13.76 -6.84
C ASP A 435 -16.16 -14.74 -7.92
N ASP A 436 -15.25 -15.35 -8.71
CA ASP A 436 -15.59 -16.44 -9.63
C ASP A 436 -16.15 -17.64 -8.87
N ALA A 437 -15.53 -18.00 -7.73
CA ALA A 437 -16.00 -19.08 -6.87
C ALA A 437 -17.37 -18.77 -6.26
N ILE A 438 -17.59 -17.54 -5.80
CA ILE A 438 -18.90 -17.09 -5.31
C ILE A 438 -19.96 -17.08 -6.42
N SER A 439 -19.62 -16.60 -7.61
CA SER A 439 -20.52 -16.62 -8.78
C SER A 439 -20.91 -18.06 -9.15
N PHE A 440 -19.95 -18.97 -9.05
CA PHE A 440 -20.23 -20.39 -9.26
C PHE A 440 -21.12 -20.97 -8.14
N LEU A 441 -20.88 -20.59 -6.88
CA LEU A 441 -21.74 -20.97 -5.75
C LEU A 441 -23.18 -20.47 -5.93
N MET A 442 -23.36 -19.23 -6.42
CA MET A 442 -24.69 -18.66 -6.71
C MET A 442 -25.49 -19.49 -7.71
N SER A 443 -24.82 -20.23 -8.62
CA SER A 443 -25.52 -21.11 -9.58
C SER A 443 -26.23 -22.30 -8.94
N PHE A 444 -25.85 -22.68 -7.70
CA PHE A 444 -26.51 -23.74 -6.92
C PHE A 444 -27.65 -23.21 -6.03
N CYS A 445 -27.82 -21.89 -5.93
CA CYS A 445 -28.75 -21.25 -5.01
C CYS A 445 -30.09 -20.91 -5.70
N ASP A 446 -31.18 -21.18 -4.99
CA ASP A 446 -32.48 -20.56 -5.28
C ASP A 446 -32.49 -19.08 -4.89
N GLU A 447 -33.58 -18.35 -5.14
CA GLU A 447 -33.71 -16.91 -4.89
C GLU A 447 -33.54 -16.56 -3.40
N LYS A 448 -34.09 -17.35 -2.50
CA LYS A 448 -33.97 -17.17 -1.05
C LYS A 448 -32.54 -17.43 -0.56
N GLN A 449 -31.92 -18.47 -1.06
CA GLN A 449 -30.54 -18.83 -0.75
C GLN A 449 -29.54 -17.80 -1.29
N ARG A 450 -29.82 -17.18 -2.44
CA ARG A 450 -29.01 -16.04 -2.96
C ARG A 450 -29.03 -14.84 -2.02
N LEU A 451 -30.20 -14.47 -1.50
CA LEU A 451 -30.31 -13.39 -0.51
C LEU A 451 -29.56 -13.72 0.80
N GLU A 452 -29.67 -14.98 1.29
CA GLU A 452 -28.91 -15.43 2.47
C GLU A 452 -27.39 -15.35 2.19
N LEU A 453 -26.94 -15.80 1.01
CA LEU A 453 -25.54 -15.74 0.61
C LEU A 453 -25.04 -14.29 0.51
N GLU A 454 -25.80 -13.37 -0.08
CA GLU A 454 -25.44 -11.95 -0.16
C GLU A 454 -25.27 -11.31 1.23
N GLN A 455 -26.13 -11.67 2.19
CA GLN A 455 -25.99 -11.21 3.57
C GLN A 455 -24.71 -11.77 4.22
N ILE A 456 -24.43 -13.06 4.06
CA ILE A 456 -23.20 -13.68 4.56
C ILE A 456 -21.96 -13.00 3.93
N LEU A 457 -21.98 -12.75 2.63
CA LEU A 457 -20.86 -12.09 1.93
C LEU A 457 -20.63 -10.66 2.44
N GLN A 458 -21.69 -9.90 2.76
CA GLN A 458 -21.55 -8.59 3.37
C GLN A 458 -20.92 -8.66 4.78
N GLU A 459 -21.20 -9.72 5.54
CA GLU A 459 -20.64 -9.91 6.88
C GLU A 459 -19.18 -10.36 6.84
N ILE A 460 -18.81 -11.27 5.93
CA ILE A 460 -17.46 -11.82 5.85
C ILE A 460 -16.46 -10.95 5.11
N ARG A 461 -16.88 -10.02 4.27
CA ARG A 461 -15.97 -9.05 3.64
C ARG A 461 -15.36 -8.14 4.69
N LEU A 462 -14.03 -8.08 4.73
CA LEU A 462 -13.34 -7.25 5.70
C LEU A 462 -13.49 -5.77 5.39
N TYR A 463 -13.51 -5.39 4.10
CA TYR A 463 -13.56 -4.00 3.66
C TYR A 463 -14.78 -3.72 2.78
N LYS A 464 -15.26 -2.48 2.91
CA LYS A 464 -16.23 -1.84 2.02
C LYS A 464 -15.51 -0.79 1.19
N ILE A 465 -15.77 -0.79 -0.11
CA ILE A 465 -15.27 0.22 -1.04
C ILE A 465 -16.37 0.55 -2.05
N GLU A 466 -16.44 1.82 -2.46
CA GLU A 466 -17.24 2.25 -3.61
C GLU A 466 -16.35 2.59 -4.82
N SER A 467 -16.97 3.09 -5.87
CA SER A 467 -16.26 3.60 -7.03
C SER A 467 -15.20 4.63 -6.62
N PRO A 468 -14.02 4.61 -7.25
CA PRO A 468 -12.96 5.55 -6.93
C PRO A 468 -13.39 6.99 -7.20
N LEU A 469 -12.87 7.91 -6.39
CA LEU A 469 -13.16 9.34 -6.48
C LEU A 469 -12.13 10.01 -7.37
N VAL A 470 -12.60 10.81 -8.34
CA VAL A 470 -11.71 11.69 -9.13
C VAL A 470 -11.72 13.05 -8.46
N LEU A 471 -10.56 13.46 -7.94
CA LEU A 471 -10.40 14.71 -7.20
C LEU A 471 -9.46 15.64 -7.95
N ASN A 472 -9.86 16.91 -8.14
CA ASN A 472 -8.95 17.93 -8.66
C ASN A 472 -8.32 18.70 -7.49
N ALA A 473 -7.00 18.73 -7.39
CA ALA A 473 -6.29 19.36 -6.29
C ALA A 473 -6.66 20.84 -6.09
N SER A 474 -6.97 21.56 -7.16
CA SER A 474 -7.39 22.97 -7.09
C SER A 474 -8.67 23.20 -6.29
N ASP A 475 -9.54 22.19 -6.17
CA ASP A 475 -10.78 22.25 -5.38
C ASP A 475 -10.50 22.24 -3.86
N TYR A 476 -9.27 21.96 -3.47
CA TYR A 476 -8.82 21.83 -2.07
C TYR A 476 -7.75 22.87 -1.69
N GLY A 477 -7.67 23.98 -2.42
CA GLY A 477 -6.76 25.08 -2.11
C GLY A 477 -5.34 24.92 -2.67
N VAL A 478 -5.10 23.91 -3.50
CA VAL A 478 -3.82 23.74 -4.21
C VAL A 478 -3.82 24.64 -5.45
N PRO A 479 -2.79 25.47 -5.69
CA PRO A 479 -2.73 26.36 -6.85
C PRO A 479 -2.37 25.61 -8.14
N GLN A 480 -2.95 24.42 -8.34
CA GLN A 480 -2.63 23.52 -9.44
C GLN A 480 -3.84 22.69 -9.86
N ASN A 481 -4.12 22.62 -11.15
CA ASN A 481 -5.09 21.71 -11.74
C ASN A 481 -4.41 20.34 -11.91
N ARG A 482 -4.62 19.48 -10.91
CA ARG A 482 -4.05 18.12 -10.83
C ARG A 482 -5.14 17.14 -10.46
N GLU A 483 -5.62 16.38 -11.42
CA GLU A 483 -6.60 15.31 -11.16
C GLU A 483 -5.91 14.06 -10.63
N ARG A 484 -6.48 13.50 -9.57
CA ARG A 484 -6.06 12.24 -8.98
C ARG A 484 -7.25 11.34 -8.70
N VAL A 485 -7.03 10.07 -8.85
CA VAL A 485 -7.99 9.03 -8.49
C VAL A 485 -7.65 8.51 -7.11
N VAL A 486 -8.65 8.46 -6.24
CA VAL A 486 -8.48 8.00 -4.87
C VAL A 486 -9.46 6.87 -4.60
N PHE A 487 -8.93 5.73 -4.22
CA PHE A 487 -9.67 4.58 -3.70
C PHE A 487 -9.65 4.65 -2.17
N ILE A 488 -10.81 4.74 -1.54
CA ILE A 488 -10.93 4.77 -0.08
C ILE A 488 -11.74 3.56 0.36
N GLY A 489 -11.06 2.61 0.97
CA GLY A 489 -11.70 1.46 1.59
C GLY A 489 -11.81 1.65 3.11
N CYS A 490 -12.88 1.15 3.69
CA CYS A 490 -13.04 1.11 5.13
C CYS A 490 -13.42 -0.29 5.60
N ARG A 491 -12.91 -0.66 6.77
CA ARG A 491 -13.29 -1.92 7.44
C ARG A 491 -14.80 -1.93 7.73
N ASN A 492 -15.40 -3.10 7.79
CA ASN A 492 -16.85 -3.27 7.89
C ASN A 492 -17.50 -2.57 9.10
N ASP A 493 -16.77 -2.42 10.21
CA ASP A 493 -17.21 -1.71 11.40
C ASP A 493 -17.14 -0.18 11.25
N GLN A 494 -16.58 0.33 10.15
CA GLN A 494 -16.42 1.76 9.88
C GLN A 494 -17.47 2.28 8.90
N LYS A 495 -17.62 3.61 8.83
CA LYS A 495 -18.53 4.29 7.91
C LYS A 495 -17.86 4.56 6.56
N LEU A 496 -18.49 4.13 5.48
CA LEU A 496 -17.98 4.35 4.12
C LEU A 496 -17.98 5.83 3.73
N ILE A 497 -16.88 6.30 3.12
CA ILE A 497 -16.73 7.65 2.58
C ILE A 497 -17.08 7.62 1.10
N LYS A 498 -18.18 8.26 0.71
CA LYS A 498 -18.67 8.26 -0.67
C LYS A 498 -18.23 9.48 -1.48
N LYS A 499 -17.77 10.54 -0.83
CA LYS A 499 -17.32 11.78 -1.47
C LYS A 499 -16.39 12.55 -0.56
N ILE A 500 -15.49 13.31 -1.16
CA ILE A 500 -14.67 14.34 -0.52
C ILE A 500 -15.17 15.69 -1.07
N PRO A 501 -15.92 16.47 -0.29
CA PRO A 501 -16.45 17.74 -0.79
C PRO A 501 -15.32 18.75 -1.09
N PRO A 502 -15.40 19.53 -2.16
CA PRO A 502 -14.49 20.65 -2.39
C PRO A 502 -14.43 21.59 -1.18
N THR A 503 -13.25 22.03 -0.81
CA THR A 503 -13.08 22.98 0.30
C THR A 503 -13.26 24.42 -0.14
N ILE A 504 -13.06 24.72 -1.40
CA ILE A 504 -13.24 26.05 -1.99
C ILE A 504 -14.12 26.01 -3.25
N LYS A 505 -14.69 27.18 -3.61
CA LYS A 505 -15.53 27.32 -4.81
C LYS A 505 -14.65 27.55 -6.04
N GLU A 506 -15.21 27.29 -7.24
CA GLU A 506 -14.51 27.42 -8.52
C GLU A 506 -13.90 28.82 -8.73
N ASN A 507 -14.67 29.86 -8.43
CA ASN A 507 -14.25 31.26 -8.58
C ASN A 507 -13.35 31.77 -7.43
N GLU A 508 -13.04 30.94 -6.47
CA GLU A 508 -12.22 31.28 -5.29
C GLU A 508 -10.90 30.52 -5.28
N LYS A 509 -10.60 29.73 -6.32
CA LYS A 509 -9.39 28.90 -6.41
C LYS A 509 -8.13 29.76 -6.29
N VAL A 510 -7.11 29.18 -5.65
CA VAL A 510 -5.82 29.82 -5.46
C VAL A 510 -5.09 29.92 -6.79
N THR A 511 -4.58 31.12 -7.10
CA THR A 511 -3.87 31.37 -8.37
C THR A 511 -2.37 31.11 -8.24
N THR A 512 -1.72 30.92 -9.39
CA THR A 512 -0.25 30.82 -9.48
C THR A 512 0.44 32.05 -8.88
N LEU A 513 -0.11 33.25 -9.11
CA LEU A 513 0.41 34.50 -8.57
C LEU A 513 0.39 34.49 -7.02
N GLU A 514 -0.75 34.10 -6.42
CA GLU A 514 -0.87 34.05 -4.96
C GLU A 514 0.15 33.07 -4.32
N ALA A 515 0.53 32.03 -5.08
CA ALA A 515 1.50 31.05 -4.61
C ALA A 515 2.96 31.53 -4.71
N LEU A 516 3.29 32.34 -5.69
CA LEU A 516 4.68 32.62 -6.08
C LEU A 516 5.11 34.08 -6.01
N TYR A 517 4.21 35.04 -5.74
CA TYR A 517 4.49 36.47 -5.87
C TYR A 517 5.72 36.98 -5.07
N ASP A 518 6.01 36.35 -3.95
CA ASP A 518 7.12 36.69 -3.06
C ASP A 518 8.45 36.01 -3.45
N LEU A 519 8.41 35.12 -4.45
CA LEU A 519 9.53 34.36 -4.99
C LEU A 519 9.93 34.77 -6.41
N ASP A 520 9.24 35.70 -7.05
CA ASP A 520 9.35 36.03 -8.49
C ASP A 520 10.55 36.87 -8.92
N PHE A 521 11.46 37.19 -7.99
CA PHE A 521 12.59 38.11 -8.19
C PHE A 521 13.89 37.45 -8.66
N LEU A 522 13.94 36.10 -8.79
CA LEU A 522 15.14 35.37 -9.20
C LEU A 522 15.38 35.45 -10.71
N GLY A 523 16.64 35.69 -11.08
CA GLY A 523 17.13 35.57 -12.45
C GLY A 523 17.65 34.16 -12.81
N ASN A 524 18.48 34.11 -13.86
CA ASN A 524 19.20 32.91 -14.25
C ASN A 524 20.39 32.63 -13.34
N ASN A 525 20.65 31.39 -12.96
CA ASN A 525 21.74 30.99 -12.06
C ASN A 525 21.78 31.77 -10.75
N ASP A 526 20.62 32.01 -10.18
CA ASP A 526 20.45 32.76 -8.95
C ASP A 526 19.96 31.85 -7.81
N GLU A 527 20.34 32.16 -6.58
CA GLU A 527 19.97 31.45 -5.36
C GLU A 527 19.77 32.46 -4.24
N ARG A 528 18.62 32.38 -3.57
CA ARG A 528 18.30 33.24 -2.44
C ARG A 528 17.65 32.46 -1.31
N GLY A 529 18.10 32.72 -0.10
CA GLY A 529 17.55 32.20 1.13
C GLY A 529 16.54 33.11 1.83
N TYR A 530 15.91 34.04 1.12
CA TYR A 530 14.97 35.03 1.67
C TYR A 530 13.80 35.33 0.72
N TYR A 531 12.81 36.06 1.21
CA TYR A 531 11.61 36.48 0.48
C TYR A 531 11.66 37.92 0.04
N SER A 532 10.94 38.29 -0.98
CA SER A 532 10.73 39.65 -1.45
C SER A 532 9.33 40.19 -1.13
N ASN A 533 8.82 39.92 0.09
CA ASN A 533 7.45 40.16 0.48
C ASN A 533 6.97 41.60 0.37
N GLU A 534 7.78 42.58 0.85
CA GLU A 534 7.33 43.99 0.92
C GLU A 534 7.17 44.62 -0.44
N ILE A 535 8.13 44.41 -1.34
CA ILE A 535 8.12 45.00 -2.69
C ILE A 535 6.99 44.38 -3.51
N ASN A 536 6.85 43.08 -3.47
CA ASN A 536 5.90 42.35 -4.30
C ASN A 536 4.47 42.50 -3.80
N LYS A 537 4.23 42.64 -2.49
CA LYS A 537 2.90 42.98 -1.98
C LYS A 537 2.36 44.28 -2.55
N LYS A 538 3.20 45.34 -2.65
CA LYS A 538 2.80 46.59 -3.27
C LYS A 538 2.46 46.43 -4.75
N LYS A 539 3.28 45.63 -5.47
CA LYS A 539 3.08 45.37 -6.91
C LYS A 539 1.78 44.67 -7.21
N TYR A 540 1.38 43.70 -6.38
CA TYR A 540 0.22 42.86 -6.59
C TYR A 540 -0.96 43.17 -5.64
N ASN A 541 -0.99 44.36 -5.05
CA ASN A 541 -2.06 44.76 -4.15
C ASN A 541 -3.43 44.69 -4.85
N GLY A 542 -4.38 44.04 -4.21
CA GLY A 542 -5.72 43.80 -4.76
C GLY A 542 -5.89 42.47 -5.51
N GLU A 543 -4.79 41.81 -5.89
CA GLU A 543 -4.80 40.46 -6.49
C GLU A 543 -4.51 39.37 -5.44
N LEU A 544 -4.06 39.75 -4.24
CA LEU A 544 -3.73 38.83 -3.15
C LEU A 544 -4.91 38.71 -2.19
N ILE A 545 -5.43 37.50 -2.02
CA ILE A 545 -6.61 37.23 -1.19
C ILE A 545 -6.16 36.62 0.14
N PRO A 546 -6.51 37.21 1.30
CA PRO A 546 -6.34 36.54 2.60
C PRO A 546 -7.20 35.28 2.68
N ARG A 547 -6.61 34.18 3.13
CA ARG A 547 -7.21 32.83 3.12
C ARG A 547 -7.02 32.14 4.46
N SER A 548 -7.90 31.21 4.76
CA SER A 548 -7.69 30.20 5.81
C SER A 548 -6.70 29.13 5.34
N ILE A 549 -6.31 28.27 6.27
CA ILE A 549 -5.30 27.20 6.04
C ILE A 549 -5.67 26.25 4.87
N ASP A 550 -6.97 26.04 4.64
CA ASP A 550 -7.52 25.18 3.57
C ASP A 550 -7.75 25.94 2.25
N GLY A 551 -7.29 27.18 2.15
CA GLY A 551 -7.37 27.98 0.93
C GLY A 551 -8.65 28.80 0.76
N LYS A 552 -9.65 28.67 1.62
CA LYS A 552 -10.87 29.51 1.58
C LYS A 552 -10.57 30.99 1.82
N PRO A 553 -11.19 31.92 1.07
CA PRO A 553 -11.09 33.33 1.38
C PRO A 553 -11.50 33.62 2.84
N ASN A 554 -10.66 34.37 3.55
CA ASN A 554 -10.88 34.78 4.95
C ASN A 554 -10.31 36.19 5.14
N LYS A 555 -11.14 37.20 4.94
CA LYS A 555 -10.72 38.61 5.00
C LYS A 555 -10.40 39.12 6.41
N GLU A 556 -10.97 38.51 7.43
CA GLU A 556 -10.83 39.00 8.81
C GLU A 556 -9.57 38.49 9.50
N ASN A 557 -9.27 37.19 9.36
CA ASN A 557 -8.18 36.52 10.09
C ASN A 557 -7.31 35.63 9.18
N GLY A 558 -7.33 35.89 7.88
CA GLY A 558 -6.58 35.10 6.89
C GLY A 558 -5.18 35.64 6.61
N TYR A 559 -4.36 34.77 6.04
CA TYR A 559 -3.07 35.10 5.44
C TYR A 559 -3.13 34.79 3.95
N THR A 560 -2.34 35.52 3.13
CA THR A 560 -2.20 35.11 1.74
C THR A 560 -1.65 33.69 1.66
N TYR A 561 -1.85 33.03 0.52
CA TYR A 561 -1.33 31.67 0.33
C TYR A 561 0.19 31.58 0.54
N ALA A 562 0.95 32.57 0.05
CA ALA A 562 2.38 32.63 0.24
C ALA A 562 2.76 32.86 1.71
N GLU A 563 2.00 33.67 2.47
CA GLU A 563 2.22 33.82 3.92
C GLU A 563 1.93 32.53 4.69
N TRP A 564 0.89 31.77 4.33
CA TRP A 564 0.69 30.42 4.87
C TRP A 564 1.88 29.49 4.56
N SER A 565 2.44 29.61 3.35
CA SER A 565 3.60 28.81 2.97
C SER A 565 4.83 29.15 3.80
N SER A 566 5.11 30.44 4.03
CA SER A 566 6.28 30.88 4.80
C SER A 566 6.13 30.65 6.33
N ARG A 567 4.90 30.68 6.85
CA ARG A 567 4.61 30.44 8.28
C ARG A 567 4.54 28.95 8.63
N GLY A 568 4.28 28.09 7.65
CA GLY A 568 3.95 26.68 7.85
C GLY A 568 2.47 26.45 8.13
N ARG A 569 1.98 25.26 7.74
CA ARG A 569 0.57 24.85 7.89
C ARG A 569 0.34 23.86 9.02
N LEU A 570 1.37 23.35 9.65
CA LEU A 570 1.23 22.49 10.82
C LEU A 570 0.79 23.31 12.04
N ASN A 571 -0.09 22.74 12.85
CA ASN A 571 -0.56 23.38 14.07
C ASN A 571 0.47 23.34 15.20
N GLY A 572 0.19 24.05 16.32
CA GLY A 572 1.07 24.13 17.47
C GLY A 572 1.27 22.83 18.26
N ARG A 573 0.71 21.72 17.79
CA ARG A 573 0.85 20.39 18.40
C ARG A 573 2.27 19.82 18.25
N PHE A 574 3.03 20.31 17.26
CA PHE A 574 4.36 19.83 16.94
C PHE A 574 5.48 20.72 17.49
N LYS A 575 6.62 20.12 17.79
CA LYS A 575 7.85 20.85 18.06
C LYS A 575 8.42 21.35 16.73
N HIS A 576 8.50 22.65 16.57
CA HIS A 576 9.01 23.26 15.34
C HIS A 576 10.48 23.70 15.54
N ASN A 577 11.41 22.81 15.21
CA ASN A 577 12.82 23.19 15.05
C ASN A 577 13.03 23.90 13.71
N PRO A 578 14.02 24.82 13.60
CA PRO A 578 14.32 25.48 12.33
C PRO A 578 14.58 24.49 11.20
N PRO A 579 14.11 24.76 9.98
CA PRO A 579 14.40 23.94 8.82
C PRO A 579 15.88 23.99 8.46
N PHE A 580 16.39 22.91 7.86
CA PHE A 580 17.74 22.85 7.35
C PHE A 580 17.84 21.89 6.16
N TYR A 581 18.91 22.06 5.38
CA TYR A 581 19.23 21.18 4.25
C TYR A 581 20.48 20.36 4.54
N VAL A 582 20.48 19.11 4.11
CA VAL A 582 21.65 18.24 4.02
C VAL A 582 21.65 17.51 2.66
N SER A 583 22.84 17.16 2.15
CA SER A 583 22.97 16.51 0.85
C SER A 583 22.92 14.97 0.92
N SER A 584 23.19 14.39 2.10
CA SER A 584 23.22 12.96 2.33
C SER A 584 22.95 12.60 3.80
N LYS A 585 22.73 11.32 4.07
CA LYS A 585 22.65 10.79 5.45
C LYS A 585 23.96 11.00 6.21
N GLU A 586 25.11 10.82 5.55
CA GLU A 586 26.43 11.08 6.13
C GLU A 586 26.58 12.54 6.57
N ASP A 587 26.11 13.49 5.77
CA ASP A 587 26.12 14.90 6.16
C ASP A 587 25.19 15.19 7.34
N LEU A 588 24.07 14.44 7.46
CA LEU A 588 23.16 14.54 8.61
C LEU A 588 23.85 14.02 9.89
N GLU A 589 24.48 12.86 9.82
CA GLU A 589 25.21 12.26 10.93
C GLU A 589 26.41 13.11 11.37
N ASN A 590 27.12 13.68 10.43
CA ASN A 590 28.23 14.61 10.67
C ASN A 590 27.80 16.05 11.03
N ASN A 591 26.51 16.28 11.23
CA ASN A 591 25.91 17.58 11.56
C ASN A 591 26.27 18.74 10.58
N LYS A 592 26.50 18.40 9.31
CA LYS A 592 26.79 19.37 8.23
C LYS A 592 25.50 20.03 7.71
N LYS A 593 24.73 20.61 8.60
CA LYS A 593 23.43 21.26 8.31
C LYS A 593 23.65 22.64 7.71
N LYS A 594 22.86 22.96 6.67
CA LYS A 594 22.80 24.32 6.10
C LYS A 594 21.47 24.95 6.54
N PRO A 595 21.47 25.81 7.55
CA PRO A 595 20.29 26.53 7.97
C PRO A 595 20.11 27.79 7.09
N ASP A 596 18.90 27.91 6.53
CA ASP A 596 18.48 29.11 5.79
C ASP A 596 17.03 29.44 6.17
N ILE A 597 16.55 30.62 5.85
CA ILE A 597 15.16 31.03 6.02
C ILE A 597 14.31 30.35 4.93
N LEU A 598 14.84 30.28 3.71
CA LEU A 598 14.19 29.70 2.54
C LEU A 598 15.12 28.69 1.86
N HIS A 599 14.65 27.47 1.70
CA HIS A 599 15.40 26.38 1.09
C HIS A 599 14.83 25.97 -0.29
N ASN A 600 15.64 25.26 -1.07
CA ASN A 600 15.28 24.71 -2.39
C ASN A 600 14.95 25.80 -3.44
N HIS A 601 15.36 27.08 -3.22
CA HIS A 601 15.06 28.20 -4.08
C HIS A 601 16.29 28.64 -4.88
N LYS A 602 16.64 27.79 -5.86
CA LYS A 602 17.79 27.98 -6.76
C LYS A 602 17.39 27.73 -8.20
N THR A 603 17.68 28.67 -9.08
CA THR A 603 17.43 28.59 -10.52
C THR A 603 18.50 27.75 -11.25
N SER A 604 18.18 27.27 -12.42
CA SER A 604 19.13 26.59 -13.29
C SER A 604 20.08 27.54 -13.94
N ASN A 605 21.31 27.11 -14.21
CA ASN A 605 22.27 27.85 -15.04
C ASN A 605 22.01 27.51 -16.52
N GLN A 606 21.23 28.32 -17.19
CA GLN A 606 20.85 28.13 -18.59
C GLN A 606 21.75 28.97 -19.51
N SER A 607 22.08 28.39 -20.68
CA SER A 607 22.84 29.12 -21.70
C SER A 607 22.06 30.31 -22.24
N LYS A 608 22.78 31.35 -22.73
CA LYS A 608 22.17 32.54 -23.33
C LYS A 608 21.17 32.20 -24.45
N LYS A 609 21.45 31.17 -25.24
CA LYS A 609 20.54 30.68 -26.28
C LYS A 609 19.23 30.15 -25.70
N VAL A 610 19.27 29.43 -24.58
CA VAL A 610 18.08 28.92 -23.90
C VAL A 610 17.29 30.09 -23.29
N ILE A 611 17.95 31.03 -22.62
CA ILE A 611 17.28 32.19 -22.03
C ILE A 611 16.54 32.99 -23.11
N ASN A 612 17.21 33.28 -24.25
CA ASN A 612 16.61 34.00 -25.37
C ASN A 612 15.37 33.23 -25.93
N ARG A 613 15.45 31.93 -26.01
CA ARG A 613 14.30 31.06 -26.39
C ARG A 613 13.14 31.24 -25.43
N LEU A 614 13.40 31.09 -24.13
CA LEU A 614 12.37 31.22 -23.11
C LEU A 614 11.74 32.61 -23.07
N ASP A 615 12.55 33.67 -23.34
CA ASP A 615 12.06 35.04 -23.42
C ASP A 615 11.07 35.20 -24.60
N VAL A 616 11.39 34.68 -25.77
CA VAL A 616 10.46 34.69 -26.92
C VAL A 616 9.19 33.95 -26.59
N ILE A 617 9.27 32.71 -26.00
CA ILE A 617 8.08 31.94 -25.64
C ILE A 617 7.24 32.68 -24.57
N LEU A 618 7.89 33.27 -23.57
CA LEU A 618 7.20 34.05 -22.52
C LEU A 618 6.44 35.25 -23.09
N LYS A 619 6.99 35.96 -24.08
CA LYS A 619 6.35 37.08 -24.75
C LYS A 619 5.08 36.67 -25.52
N HIS A 620 5.11 35.50 -26.15
CA HIS A 620 3.96 34.97 -26.89
C HIS A 620 2.96 34.22 -26.02
N GLY A 621 3.35 33.84 -24.80
CA GLY A 621 2.52 33.07 -23.88
C GLY A 621 2.44 31.58 -24.16
N ASP A 622 2.78 31.11 -25.36
CA ASP A 622 2.79 29.73 -25.78
C ASP A 622 3.91 29.41 -26.78
N TYR A 623 4.36 28.15 -26.82
CA TYR A 623 5.42 27.73 -27.74
C TYR A 623 4.96 27.73 -29.20
N SER A 624 3.72 27.32 -29.49
CA SER A 624 3.17 27.29 -30.85
C SER A 624 3.09 28.68 -31.45
N ASP A 625 2.62 29.65 -30.68
CA ASP A 625 2.51 31.05 -31.11
C ASP A 625 3.90 31.71 -31.29
N ALA A 626 4.88 31.27 -30.51
CA ALA A 626 6.26 31.70 -30.60
C ALA A 626 7.05 31.07 -31.76
N GLN A 627 6.57 30.02 -32.39
CA GLN A 627 7.36 29.15 -33.28
C GLN A 627 7.97 29.91 -34.46
N LYS A 628 7.21 30.80 -35.09
CA LYS A 628 7.71 31.61 -36.22
C LYS A 628 8.91 32.48 -35.83
N GLU A 629 8.84 33.23 -34.73
CA GLU A 629 9.94 34.07 -34.24
C GLU A 629 11.13 33.21 -33.77
N LEU A 630 10.87 32.02 -33.19
CA LEU A 630 11.91 31.10 -32.80
C LEU A 630 12.70 30.58 -34.00
N ASP A 631 12.04 30.26 -35.11
CA ASP A 631 12.67 29.80 -36.35
C ASP A 631 13.49 30.94 -37.00
N GLU A 632 12.91 32.15 -37.12
CA GLU A 632 13.58 33.32 -37.66
C GLU A 632 14.86 33.70 -36.91
N LYS A 633 14.85 33.51 -35.58
CA LYS A 633 16.00 33.80 -34.69
C LYS A 633 16.97 32.63 -34.51
N GLY A 634 16.72 31.49 -35.13
CA GLY A 634 17.53 30.27 -34.95
C GLY A 634 17.50 29.72 -33.50
N LEU A 635 16.40 29.96 -32.79
CA LEU A 635 16.18 29.59 -31.41
C LEU A 635 15.29 28.30 -31.26
N ALA A 636 14.74 27.78 -32.35
CA ALA A 636 13.91 26.59 -32.34
C ALA A 636 14.58 25.38 -31.65
N SER A 637 13.81 24.48 -31.12
CA SER A 637 14.24 23.31 -30.35
C SER A 637 13.43 22.08 -30.73
N LYS A 638 14.02 20.89 -30.56
CA LYS A 638 13.29 19.61 -30.67
C LYS A 638 12.27 19.44 -29.54
N LYS A 639 12.53 20.02 -28.39
CA LYS A 639 11.60 20.07 -27.27
C LYS A 639 10.49 21.08 -27.61
N ARG A 640 9.23 20.65 -27.55
CA ARG A 640 8.04 21.47 -27.82
C ARG A 640 7.14 21.65 -26.61
N ASN A 641 7.41 20.91 -25.52
CA ASN A 641 6.60 20.97 -24.31
C ASN A 641 7.12 22.08 -23.39
N TYR A 642 6.62 23.31 -23.59
CA TYR A 642 6.89 24.48 -22.76
C TYR A 642 5.57 25.08 -22.31
N ASN A 643 5.30 25.04 -21.01
CA ASN A 643 4.11 25.62 -20.41
C ASN A 643 4.46 26.94 -19.73
N VAL A 644 4.04 28.05 -20.29
CA VAL A 644 4.12 29.35 -19.61
C VAL A 644 3.05 29.41 -18.54
N LEU A 645 3.44 29.68 -17.30
CA LEU A 645 2.47 29.79 -16.22
C LEU A 645 1.61 31.04 -16.38
N ASP A 646 0.29 30.88 -16.24
CA ASP A 646 -0.63 32.01 -16.13
C ASP A 646 -0.75 32.46 -14.67
N PRO A 647 -0.37 33.70 -14.34
CA PRO A 647 -0.44 34.21 -12.97
C PRO A 647 -1.87 34.27 -12.42
N LYS A 648 -2.91 34.39 -13.29
CA LYS A 648 -4.32 34.56 -12.91
C LYS A 648 -5.10 33.25 -12.80
N SER A 649 -4.49 32.13 -13.15
CA SER A 649 -5.09 30.82 -13.06
C SER A 649 -4.27 29.83 -12.22
N GLN A 650 -4.72 28.60 -12.12
CA GLN A 650 -4.00 27.51 -11.50
C GLN A 650 -2.92 26.99 -12.45
N SER A 651 -1.77 26.60 -11.92
CA SER A 651 -0.76 25.94 -12.75
C SER A 651 -1.30 24.62 -13.35
N PRO A 652 -0.81 24.22 -14.53
CA PRO A 652 -1.01 22.85 -15.00
C PRO A 652 -0.37 21.85 -14.04
N THR A 653 -0.69 20.55 -14.22
CA THR A 653 -0.10 19.48 -13.42
C THR A 653 1.43 19.55 -13.41
N ILE A 654 2.03 19.78 -12.26
CA ILE A 654 3.47 19.78 -12.07
C ILE A 654 4.02 18.36 -12.23
N MET A 655 4.99 18.24 -13.15
CA MET A 655 5.68 16.98 -13.48
C MET A 655 7.07 16.93 -12.82
N THR A 656 7.86 15.94 -13.18
CA THR A 656 9.19 15.69 -12.59
C THR A 656 10.34 16.44 -13.27
N ILE A 657 10.04 17.22 -14.32
CA ILE A 657 11.03 17.95 -15.12
C ILE A 657 10.73 19.45 -15.04
N PRO A 658 11.62 20.26 -14.45
CA PRO A 658 11.40 21.70 -14.28
C PRO A 658 11.34 22.48 -15.59
N ASP A 659 12.07 22.01 -16.61
CA ASP A 659 12.18 22.68 -17.91
C ASP A 659 10.89 22.67 -18.74
N ASP A 660 9.86 21.93 -18.29
CA ASP A 660 8.54 21.92 -18.93
C ASP A 660 7.70 23.16 -18.57
N TYR A 661 8.17 23.98 -17.62
CA TYR A 661 7.45 25.15 -17.12
C TYR A 661 8.32 26.40 -17.24
N ILE A 662 7.72 27.48 -17.71
CA ILE A 662 8.32 28.80 -17.75
C ILE A 662 7.62 29.67 -16.71
N HIS A 663 8.39 30.35 -15.86
CA HIS A 663 7.86 31.24 -14.86
C HIS A 663 7.09 32.40 -15.53
N TYR A 664 5.95 32.82 -14.96
CA TYR A 664 5.05 33.82 -15.57
C TYR A 664 5.64 35.19 -15.78
N SER A 665 6.71 35.57 -15.07
CA SER A 665 7.33 36.92 -15.15
C SER A 665 8.78 36.91 -15.57
N THR A 666 9.45 35.75 -15.64
CA THR A 666 10.91 35.67 -15.89
C THR A 666 11.19 34.48 -16.85
N PRO A 667 12.07 34.66 -17.88
CA PRO A 667 12.34 33.61 -18.85
C PRO A 667 13.24 32.49 -18.29
N ARG A 668 12.76 31.74 -17.34
CA ARG A 668 13.45 30.67 -16.65
C ARG A 668 12.51 29.52 -16.26
N ALA A 669 13.07 28.35 -16.02
CA ALA A 669 12.36 27.24 -15.39
C ALA A 669 12.07 27.54 -13.90
N LEU A 670 11.12 26.82 -13.35
CA LEU A 670 10.77 26.93 -11.93
C LEU A 670 11.87 26.34 -11.04
N THR A 671 12.00 26.89 -9.84
CA THR A 671 12.78 26.28 -8.77
C THR A 671 12.04 25.14 -8.12
N VAL A 672 12.74 24.29 -7.35
CA VAL A 672 12.10 23.23 -6.54
C VAL A 672 11.09 23.85 -5.55
N ARG A 673 11.41 24.98 -4.94
CA ARG A 673 10.54 25.69 -3.99
C ARG A 673 9.25 26.19 -4.64
N GLU A 674 9.35 26.77 -5.83
CA GLU A 674 8.18 27.21 -6.59
C GLU A 674 7.27 26.03 -6.94
N MET A 675 7.84 24.94 -7.44
CA MET A 675 7.07 23.71 -7.70
C MET A 675 6.46 23.11 -6.42
N ALA A 676 7.20 23.15 -5.30
CA ALA A 676 6.70 22.66 -4.00
C ALA A 676 5.50 23.48 -3.51
N ARG A 677 5.52 24.82 -3.67
CA ARG A 677 4.37 25.68 -3.33
C ARG A 677 3.16 25.42 -4.24
N LEU A 678 3.38 25.17 -5.53
CA LEU A 678 2.33 24.77 -6.46
C LEU A 678 1.75 23.39 -6.11
N GLN A 679 2.50 22.55 -5.43
CA GLN A 679 2.05 21.28 -4.84
C GLN A 679 1.49 21.43 -3.41
N SER A 680 1.43 22.64 -2.86
CA SER A 680 0.98 22.96 -1.50
C SER A 680 1.88 22.50 -0.34
N PHE A 681 3.14 22.17 -0.58
CA PHE A 681 4.13 22.09 0.50
C PHE A 681 4.44 23.47 1.04
N ASP A 682 4.52 23.62 2.35
CA ASP A 682 4.98 24.87 2.95
C ASP A 682 6.52 24.98 2.96
N ASP A 683 7.04 26.17 3.23
CA ASP A 683 8.47 26.44 3.06
C ASP A 683 9.34 25.82 4.17
N SER A 684 8.73 25.46 5.29
CA SER A 684 9.41 24.70 6.35
C SER A 684 9.70 23.26 5.94
N PHE A 685 9.02 22.75 4.90
CA PHE A 685 9.31 21.45 4.33
C PHE A 685 10.49 21.54 3.36
N VAL A 686 11.62 20.96 3.71
CA VAL A 686 12.87 21.03 2.91
C VAL A 686 13.14 19.69 2.24
N PHE A 687 13.14 19.68 0.91
CA PHE A 687 13.52 18.51 0.10
C PHE A 687 15.03 18.31 0.18
N GLN A 688 15.43 17.12 0.60
CA GLN A 688 16.84 16.77 0.80
C GLN A 688 17.45 16.14 -0.47
N GLY A 689 18.76 15.88 -0.45
CA GLY A 689 19.47 15.28 -1.56
C GLY A 689 19.71 16.21 -2.74
N LYS A 690 20.08 15.68 -3.90
CA LYS A 690 20.43 16.47 -5.08
C LYS A 690 19.22 17.13 -5.73
N ARG A 691 19.40 18.39 -6.16
CA ARG A 691 18.35 19.17 -6.85
C ARG A 691 17.91 18.54 -8.18
N SER A 692 18.88 18.12 -9.00
CA SER A 692 18.64 17.53 -10.32
C SER A 692 19.69 16.47 -10.62
N THR A 693 19.27 15.42 -11.30
CA THR A 693 20.14 14.33 -11.78
C THR A 693 20.00 14.23 -13.29
N GLY A 694 21.10 14.13 -14.04
CA GLY A 694 21.11 14.03 -15.50
C GLY A 694 21.32 12.59 -16.00
N GLY A 695 20.78 12.26 -17.18
CA GLY A 695 21.04 11.01 -17.88
C GLY A 695 20.56 9.74 -17.15
N ASN A 696 21.36 8.66 -17.28
CA ASN A 696 21.04 7.34 -16.72
C ASN A 696 21.01 7.28 -15.18
N ASN A 697 21.64 8.26 -14.50
CA ASN A 697 21.69 8.30 -13.04
C ASN A 697 20.31 8.54 -12.39
N ARG A 698 19.31 9.01 -13.14
CA ARG A 698 17.92 9.18 -12.66
C ARG A 698 17.25 7.89 -12.21
N LYS A 699 17.73 6.73 -12.68
CA LYS A 699 17.19 5.42 -12.29
C LYS A 699 17.60 5.04 -10.87
N HIS A 700 18.74 5.57 -10.41
CA HIS A 700 19.32 5.22 -9.12
C HIS A 700 19.23 6.32 -8.08
N GLU A 701 19.02 7.58 -8.50
CA GLU A 701 19.00 8.73 -7.63
C GLU A 701 17.83 9.65 -7.99
N ILE A 702 16.82 9.68 -7.13
CA ILE A 702 15.64 10.52 -7.31
C ILE A 702 15.96 11.95 -6.88
N PRO A 703 15.95 12.92 -7.81
CA PRO A 703 16.23 14.32 -7.48
C PRO A 703 15.02 15.01 -6.84
N GLN A 704 15.26 16.15 -6.17
CA GLN A 704 14.24 16.97 -5.52
C GLN A 704 13.06 17.29 -6.46
N TYR A 705 13.31 17.61 -7.73
CA TYR A 705 12.26 17.86 -8.73
C TYR A 705 11.32 16.66 -8.92
N THR A 706 11.85 15.45 -8.90
CA THR A 706 11.06 14.24 -9.01
C THR A 706 10.27 13.98 -7.72
N LEU A 707 10.88 14.22 -6.57
CA LEU A 707 10.18 14.11 -5.27
C LEU A 707 8.95 15.03 -5.21
N VAL A 708 9.10 16.28 -5.66
CA VAL A 708 7.99 17.24 -5.71
C VAL A 708 6.93 16.81 -6.74
N GLY A 709 7.35 16.48 -7.97
CA GLY A 709 6.42 16.20 -9.07
C GLY A 709 5.54 14.95 -8.84
N ASN A 710 6.09 13.94 -8.17
CA ASN A 710 5.38 12.70 -7.86
C ASN A 710 4.48 12.81 -6.62
N ALA A 711 4.70 13.79 -5.76
CA ALA A 711 3.99 13.90 -4.50
C ALA A 711 2.48 14.10 -4.67
N VAL A 712 1.72 13.53 -3.76
CA VAL A 712 0.33 13.92 -3.52
C VAL A 712 0.33 15.30 -2.87
N PRO A 713 -0.47 16.28 -3.36
CA PRO A 713 -0.51 17.59 -2.74
C PRO A 713 -0.98 17.53 -1.28
N PRO A 714 -0.23 18.08 -0.31
CA PRO A 714 -0.61 18.01 1.11
C PRO A 714 -2.01 18.54 1.44
N LEU A 715 -2.49 19.60 0.78
CA LEU A 715 -3.85 20.11 1.02
C LEU A 715 -4.93 19.16 0.51
N LEU A 716 -4.68 18.42 -0.59
CA LEU A 716 -5.59 17.36 -1.05
C LEU A 716 -5.59 16.20 -0.05
N ALA A 717 -4.42 15.75 0.39
CA ALA A 717 -4.29 14.70 1.40
C ALA A 717 -4.94 15.12 2.74
N ARG A 718 -4.78 16.40 3.13
CA ARG A 718 -5.47 16.99 4.29
C ARG A 718 -6.99 16.88 4.16
N ALA A 719 -7.57 17.22 3.01
CA ALA A 719 -9.01 17.11 2.79
C ALA A 719 -9.51 15.67 2.95
N ILE A 720 -8.76 14.70 2.43
CA ILE A 720 -9.05 13.26 2.62
C ILE A 720 -8.98 12.89 4.11
N GLY A 721 -7.91 13.27 4.80
CA GLY A 721 -7.74 13.03 6.24
C GLY A 721 -8.87 13.66 7.08
N MET A 722 -9.32 14.87 6.74
CA MET A 722 -10.44 15.54 7.40
C MET A 722 -11.76 14.76 7.27
N GLU A 723 -12.04 14.18 6.08
CA GLU A 723 -13.25 13.35 5.91
C GLU A 723 -13.16 12.04 6.69
N ILE A 724 -11.96 11.44 6.77
CA ILE A 724 -11.74 10.26 7.61
C ILE A 724 -11.96 10.61 9.08
N LEU A 725 -11.40 11.72 9.59
CA LEU A 725 -11.58 12.16 11.00
C LEU A 725 -13.04 12.43 11.39
N LYS A 726 -13.91 12.77 10.44
CA LYS A 726 -15.34 12.96 10.70
C LYS A 726 -16.05 11.67 11.06
N VAL A 727 -15.58 10.54 10.56
CA VAL A 727 -16.33 9.28 10.56
C VAL A 727 -15.62 8.10 11.23
N ILE A 728 -14.31 8.14 11.40
CA ILE A 728 -13.51 7.07 12.00
C ILE A 728 -13.91 6.85 13.47
N LYS A 729 -14.10 5.57 13.86
CA LYS A 729 -14.49 5.17 15.20
C LYS A 729 -13.31 4.73 16.04
#